data_5f4d931ae1e97709ac09b3b8c2f65580
#
_entry.id   5f4d931ae1e97709ac09b3b8c2f65580
#
_cell.length_a   1.000
_cell.length_b   1.000
_cell.length_c   1.000
_cell.angle_alpha   90.00
_cell.angle_beta   90.00
_cell.angle_gamma   90.00
#
_symmetry.space_group_name_H-M   'P 1'
#
loop_
_entity.id
_entity.type
_entity.pdbx_description
1 polymer ?
#
loop_
_entity_poly.entity_id
_entity_poly.type
_entity_poly.pdbx_seq_one_letter_code
_entity_poly.pdbx_strand_id
1 'polypeptide(L)'
;MRLRIILASIVLTMASAAIAKDYHYTTVKGDPMQARIYTLDNGLKVYLSVNTEKPRIQTYIAVRTGSRNDPAETTGLAHYLEHLMFKGTTHFGSSDLQKEAPLLDSIQNRFEIYRKITDSAKRKAYYHEIDSISQLAAKYNIPNEYDKLMASLGSEGSNAYTSNDVTCYVEDIPANEVNNWAKVQGDRFQNMVIRGFHTELEAVYEEFNISLSNDGEKEYDALNAIIFPKHPYGTQTTIGTQEHLKNPSILNIKNYFKRYYVPNNVAICMAGDMNPDEVIATIDKYFGDWEKSDNLSRPQYAPVKNLTSAVDSTVIGLEAENVMLGWKANKASDLQCDTLDVINSILYNGHAGMFDLNLNQNMKVQYAATGFENLNDYSELLLQGGPKEGQKLEDVRALMLEQIEKLKKGEFSDDLIPSVINNMKLRYYTSLQNNKDRADKFVDSFINGIDWKDQVEKLDRISKLTKKDIVDFANKFFGNNYACVYKRIGEDKNQKKIDKPQITAIPTNRDKSSQFLRDVTSSEVKAIQPKFLDYKKDLTFGKTSNGLPIIMKQNAEDKLFNLQMRYEFGDEADIRYTYAADYLDLLGTNKISAEKVKQQFYKLACNFGINVNGKTITVSLSGLAENMPQAVALAENVLKNAKVDTAAWQNYVAMVLKNREDTKKEQRSIFTAAKAYGMYGTYNNVLNQLSAEQLKNTN
;
A
#
# COMPACT_ATOMS: atom_id res chain seq x y z
N MET A 1 -36.88 67.85 51.78
CA MET A 1 -35.54 67.38 51.48
C MET A 1 -35.55 65.85 51.43
N ARG A 2 -35.67 65.24 50.24
CA ARG A 2 -35.70 63.80 50.09
C ARG A 2 -34.47 63.42 49.24
N LEU A 3 -33.56 62.75 49.89
CA LEU A 3 -32.33 62.23 49.31
C LEU A 3 -32.70 60.97 48.50
N ARG A 4 -32.47 60.98 47.17
CA ARG A 4 -32.60 59.78 46.33
C ARG A 4 -31.18 59.14 46.18
N ILE A 5 -31.01 57.96 46.76
CA ILE A 5 -29.89 57.13 46.58
C ILE A 5 -30.09 56.35 45.25
N ILE A 6 -29.23 56.59 44.27
CA ILE A 6 -29.18 55.79 43.01
C ILE A 6 -28.20 54.69 43.28
N LEU A 7 -28.67 53.42 43.38
CA LEU A 7 -27.84 52.23 43.35
C LEU A 7 -27.49 51.96 41.88
N ALA A 8 -26.26 52.21 41.52
CA ALA A 8 -25.72 51.76 40.22
C ALA A 8 -25.30 50.29 40.36
N SER A 9 -26.08 49.36 39.77
CA SER A 9 -25.73 47.97 39.66
C SER A 9 -24.66 47.80 38.53
N ILE A 10 -23.43 47.64 38.92
CA ILE A 10 -22.35 47.22 37.98
C ILE A 10 -22.51 45.73 37.76
N VAL A 11 -23.10 45.35 36.61
CA VAL A 11 -23.04 43.96 36.10
C VAL A 11 -21.65 43.75 35.54
N LEU A 12 -20.79 43.08 36.30
CA LEU A 12 -19.52 42.56 35.81
C LEU A 12 -19.82 41.37 34.89
N THR A 13 -19.91 41.59 33.58
CA THR A 13 -19.82 40.50 32.59
C THR A 13 -18.37 40.02 32.58
N MET A 14 -18.08 38.96 33.30
CA MET A 14 -16.90 38.18 33.08
C MET A 14 -17.04 37.50 31.69
N ALA A 15 -16.58 38.16 30.64
CA ALA A 15 -16.24 37.51 29.43
C ALA A 15 -15.02 36.65 29.77
N SER A 16 -15.22 35.35 30.02
CA SER A 16 -14.16 34.38 29.98
C SER A 16 -13.64 34.38 28.54
N ALA A 17 -12.59 35.18 28.33
CA ALA A 17 -11.76 34.98 27.13
C ALA A 17 -11.24 33.53 27.25
N ALA A 18 -11.81 32.63 26.48
CA ALA A 18 -11.22 31.30 26.27
C ALA A 18 -9.82 31.58 25.73
N ILE A 19 -8.80 31.39 26.58
CA ILE A 19 -7.43 31.43 26.14
C ILE A 19 -7.34 30.32 25.11
N ALA A 20 -7.20 30.69 23.84
CA ALA A 20 -7.01 29.69 22.76
C ALA A 20 -5.79 28.83 23.15
N LYS A 21 -5.99 27.52 23.21
CA LYS A 21 -4.93 26.57 23.52
C LYS A 21 -3.84 26.75 22.46
N ASP A 22 -2.62 26.97 22.89
CA ASP A 22 -1.46 27.06 22.00
C ASP A 22 -0.94 25.65 21.73
N TYR A 23 -0.92 25.23 20.45
CA TYR A 23 -0.48 23.92 20.02
C TYR A 23 0.97 23.99 19.54
N HIS A 24 1.89 23.47 20.34
CA HIS A 24 3.28 23.38 19.95
C HIS A 24 3.52 22.27 18.92
N TYR A 25 4.30 22.56 17.89
CA TYR A 25 4.68 21.61 16.87
C TYR A 25 6.18 21.67 16.56
N THR A 26 6.71 20.58 16.03
CA THR A 26 8.06 20.51 15.51
C THR A 26 8.04 20.56 13.99
N THR A 27 9.09 21.16 13.42
CA THR A 27 9.35 21.21 11.97
C THR A 27 10.80 20.83 11.70
N VAL A 28 11.08 20.41 10.47
CA VAL A 28 12.45 20.13 10.02
C VAL A 28 12.85 21.14 8.96
N LYS A 29 14.01 21.78 9.14
CA LYS A 29 14.53 22.74 8.16
C LYS A 29 14.84 22.05 6.84
N GLY A 30 14.30 22.59 5.74
CA GLY A 30 14.51 22.05 4.40
C GLY A 30 13.52 20.95 4.02
N ASP A 31 12.54 20.64 4.88
CA ASP A 31 11.46 19.71 4.57
C ASP A 31 10.57 20.26 3.44
N PRO A 32 10.54 19.62 2.26
CA PRO A 32 9.69 20.06 1.15
C PRO A 32 8.20 19.90 1.42
N MET A 33 7.82 19.04 2.37
CA MET A 33 6.44 18.85 2.81
C MET A 33 5.98 19.90 3.82
N GLN A 34 6.92 20.67 4.40
CA GLN A 34 6.68 21.65 5.48
C GLN A 34 5.83 21.05 6.61
N ALA A 35 6.15 19.82 6.98
CA ALA A 35 5.38 19.07 7.96
C ALA A 35 5.33 19.78 9.31
N ARG A 36 4.13 19.85 9.90
CA ARG A 36 3.92 20.22 11.31
C ARG A 36 3.59 18.97 12.09
N ILE A 37 4.42 18.64 13.08
CA ILE A 37 4.25 17.44 13.91
C ILE A 37 3.90 17.86 15.33
N TYR A 38 2.69 17.55 15.75
CA TYR A 38 2.14 17.83 17.06
C TYR A 38 2.14 16.56 17.93
N THR A 39 2.19 16.75 19.22
CA THR A 39 1.91 15.71 20.21
C THR A 39 0.92 16.29 21.24
N LEU A 40 -0.28 15.74 21.28
CA LEU A 40 -1.31 16.18 22.25
C LEU A 40 -0.97 15.71 23.67
N ASP A 41 -1.63 16.28 24.67
CA ASP A 41 -1.36 15.99 26.10
C ASP A 41 -1.57 14.51 26.47
N ASN A 42 -2.44 13.82 25.72
CA ASN A 42 -2.68 12.38 25.87
C ASN A 42 -1.69 11.52 25.06
N GLY A 43 -0.71 12.13 24.39
CA GLY A 43 0.34 11.44 23.62
C GLY A 43 -0.02 11.11 22.18
N LEU A 44 -1.22 11.49 21.69
CA LEU A 44 -1.59 11.32 20.28
C LEU A 44 -0.68 12.18 19.41
N LYS A 45 -0.07 11.57 18.40
CA LYS A 45 0.72 12.29 17.40
C LYS A 45 -0.13 12.71 16.22
N VAL A 46 0.10 13.93 15.74
CA VAL A 46 -0.62 14.47 14.57
C VAL A 46 0.41 15.05 13.61
N TYR A 47 0.42 14.52 12.38
CA TYR A 47 1.30 14.95 11.29
C TYR A 47 0.44 15.66 10.25
N LEU A 48 0.77 16.90 9.93
CA LEU A 48 0.03 17.72 8.96
C LEU A 48 0.97 18.24 7.86
N SER A 49 0.57 18.08 6.60
CA SER A 49 1.24 18.67 5.43
C SER A 49 0.22 19.36 4.53
N VAL A 50 0.40 20.64 4.28
CA VAL A 50 -0.50 21.43 3.42
C VAL A 50 -0.17 21.19 1.95
N ASN A 51 -1.20 20.87 1.16
CA ASN A 51 -1.17 20.81 -0.28
C ASN A 51 -2.52 21.25 -0.85
N THR A 52 -2.58 22.40 -1.50
CA THR A 52 -3.81 23.06 -1.93
C THR A 52 -4.20 22.79 -3.38
N GLU A 53 -3.58 21.82 -4.03
CA GLU A 53 -3.89 21.49 -5.45
C GLU A 53 -5.32 21.00 -5.65
N LYS A 54 -5.84 20.25 -4.67
CA LYS A 54 -7.21 19.74 -4.67
C LYS A 54 -7.87 20.10 -3.33
N PRO A 55 -9.16 20.45 -3.31
CA PRO A 55 -9.88 20.78 -2.07
C PRO A 55 -10.24 19.50 -1.30
N ARG A 56 -9.29 18.62 -1.10
CA ARG A 56 -9.44 17.34 -0.39
C ARG A 56 -8.26 17.09 0.55
N ILE A 57 -8.49 16.26 1.53
CA ILE A 57 -7.49 15.86 2.52
C ILE A 57 -7.45 14.34 2.59
N GLN A 58 -6.28 13.78 2.32
CA GLN A 58 -6.00 12.38 2.63
C GLN A 58 -5.73 12.24 4.12
N THR A 59 -6.39 11.30 4.77
CA THR A 59 -6.25 11.01 6.19
C THR A 59 -5.86 9.56 6.41
N TYR A 60 -4.95 9.35 7.36
CA TYR A 60 -4.59 8.05 7.89
C TYR A 60 -4.66 8.10 9.42
N ILE A 61 -5.29 7.12 10.04
CA ILE A 61 -5.18 6.88 11.47
C ILE A 61 -4.40 5.57 11.64
N ALA A 62 -3.12 5.70 11.99
CA ALA A 62 -2.18 4.59 12.08
C ALA A 62 -2.02 4.16 13.53
N VAL A 63 -2.32 2.91 13.82
CA VAL A 63 -2.10 2.27 15.11
C VAL A 63 -0.81 1.46 15.03
N ARG A 64 0.15 1.70 15.94
CA ARG A 64 1.43 0.98 15.98
C ARG A 64 1.25 -0.41 16.59
N THR A 65 0.48 -1.24 15.90
CA THR A 65 0.20 -2.64 16.23
C THR A 65 -0.31 -3.36 14.99
N GLY A 66 0.07 -4.62 14.83
CA GLY A 66 -0.35 -5.48 13.75
C GLY A 66 -0.24 -6.94 14.16
N SER A 67 -0.18 -7.86 13.21
CA SER A 67 -0.17 -9.31 13.47
C SER A 67 1.00 -9.76 14.35
N ARG A 68 2.11 -9.04 14.36
CA ARG A 68 3.23 -9.28 15.28
C ARG A 68 2.82 -9.25 16.76
N ASN A 69 1.80 -8.48 17.09
CA ASN A 69 1.32 -8.30 18.44
C ASN A 69 0.15 -9.23 18.82
N ASP A 70 -0.27 -10.09 17.90
CA ASP A 70 -1.29 -11.10 18.20
C ASP A 70 -0.80 -12.04 19.30
N PRO A 71 -1.67 -12.47 20.23
CA PRO A 71 -1.34 -13.58 21.09
C PRO A 71 -1.05 -14.84 20.27
N ALA A 72 0.02 -15.57 20.61
CA ALA A 72 0.45 -16.74 19.84
C ALA A 72 -0.64 -17.83 19.71
N GLU A 73 -1.58 -17.86 20.65
CA GLU A 73 -2.72 -18.79 20.68
C GLU A 73 -3.98 -18.27 19.96
N THR A 74 -3.94 -17.05 19.40
CA THR A 74 -5.06 -16.44 18.67
C THR A 74 -4.56 -15.48 17.60
N THR A 75 -3.81 -15.99 16.63
CA THR A 75 -3.30 -15.19 15.49
C THR A 75 -4.41 -14.81 14.51
N GLY A 76 -4.21 -13.76 13.73
CA GLY A 76 -5.22 -13.16 12.85
C GLY A 76 -6.14 -12.17 13.58
N LEU A 77 -5.85 -11.88 14.85
CA LEU A 77 -6.70 -11.07 15.70
C LEU A 77 -6.63 -9.58 15.32
N ALA A 78 -5.45 -9.06 14.99
CA ALA A 78 -5.27 -7.68 14.55
C ALA A 78 -6.09 -7.40 13.29
N HIS A 79 -6.03 -8.27 12.30
CA HIS A 79 -6.77 -8.19 11.05
C HIS A 79 -8.28 -8.29 11.28
N TYR A 80 -8.71 -9.24 12.10
CA TYR A 80 -10.13 -9.38 12.41
C TYR A 80 -10.68 -8.16 13.18
N LEU A 81 -9.91 -7.57 14.10
CA LEU A 81 -10.28 -6.32 14.77
C LEU A 81 -10.44 -5.17 13.76
N GLU A 82 -9.57 -5.09 12.76
CA GLU A 82 -9.69 -4.12 11.69
C GLU A 82 -11.09 -4.14 11.07
N HIS A 83 -11.59 -5.33 10.66
CA HIS A 83 -12.94 -5.51 10.13
C HIS A 83 -14.03 -5.07 11.11
N LEU A 84 -13.87 -5.41 12.39
CA LEU A 84 -14.84 -5.09 13.42
C LEU A 84 -14.94 -3.59 13.74
N MET A 85 -13.88 -2.83 13.46
CA MET A 85 -13.88 -1.38 13.62
C MET A 85 -14.88 -0.65 12.70
N PHE A 86 -15.38 -1.29 11.65
CA PHE A 86 -16.41 -0.75 10.75
C PHE A 86 -17.85 -1.06 11.19
N LYS A 87 -18.04 -1.80 12.28
CA LYS A 87 -19.38 -2.28 12.70
C LYS A 87 -20.12 -1.35 13.64
N GLY A 88 -19.52 -0.21 13.98
CA GLY A 88 -20.15 0.86 14.75
C GLY A 88 -19.66 0.99 16.19
N THR A 89 -20.30 1.89 16.92
CA THR A 89 -19.91 2.34 18.27
C THR A 89 -21.09 2.24 19.24
N THR A 90 -20.94 2.84 20.40
CA THR A 90 -22.06 3.04 21.32
C THR A 90 -23.09 4.06 20.79
N HIS A 91 -22.75 4.88 19.79
CA HIS A 91 -23.59 5.97 19.28
C HIS A 91 -24.15 5.70 17.88
N PHE A 92 -23.48 4.89 17.07
CA PHE A 92 -23.98 4.47 15.75
C PHE A 92 -23.80 2.97 15.53
N GLY A 93 -24.47 2.40 14.52
CA GLY A 93 -24.47 0.96 14.23
C GLY A 93 -25.55 0.18 14.97
N SER A 94 -26.34 0.83 15.84
CA SER A 94 -27.47 0.21 16.53
C SER A 94 -28.68 1.13 16.58
N SER A 95 -29.86 0.55 16.45
CA SER A 95 -31.15 1.24 16.65
C SER A 95 -31.59 1.31 18.13
N ASP A 96 -31.05 0.43 18.99
CA ASP A 96 -31.36 0.37 20.43
C ASP A 96 -30.23 -0.41 21.15
N LEU A 97 -29.19 0.31 21.55
CA LEU A 97 -28.04 -0.30 22.22
C LEU A 97 -28.41 -0.92 23.58
N GLN A 98 -29.40 -0.38 24.32
CA GLN A 98 -29.77 -0.93 25.63
C GLN A 98 -30.33 -2.36 25.50
N LYS A 99 -31.06 -2.63 24.43
CA LYS A 99 -31.58 -3.98 24.14
C LYS A 99 -30.55 -4.88 23.44
N GLU A 100 -29.62 -4.29 22.66
CA GLU A 100 -28.59 -5.03 21.95
C GLU A 100 -27.48 -5.52 22.90
N ALA A 101 -26.98 -4.69 23.80
CA ALA A 101 -25.80 -4.97 24.61
C ALA A 101 -25.85 -6.29 25.42
N PRO A 102 -26.97 -6.65 26.10
CA PRO A 102 -27.03 -7.93 26.79
C PRO A 102 -26.92 -9.16 25.86
N LEU A 103 -27.37 -9.03 24.60
CA LEU A 103 -27.26 -10.06 23.60
C LEU A 103 -25.81 -10.21 23.10
N LEU A 104 -25.10 -9.08 22.91
CA LEU A 104 -23.68 -9.07 22.55
C LEU A 104 -22.82 -9.71 23.65
N ASP A 105 -23.10 -9.42 24.91
CA ASP A 105 -22.40 -10.05 26.05
C ASP A 105 -22.69 -11.55 26.10
N SER A 106 -23.93 -11.96 25.82
CA SER A 106 -24.31 -13.36 25.72
C SER A 106 -23.55 -14.08 24.58
N ILE A 107 -23.41 -13.45 23.41
CA ILE A 107 -22.65 -13.97 22.27
C ILE A 107 -21.18 -14.13 22.68
N GLN A 108 -20.56 -13.11 23.28
CA GLN A 108 -19.18 -13.18 23.77
C GLN A 108 -18.96 -14.38 24.70
N ASN A 109 -19.81 -14.53 25.72
CA ASN A 109 -19.67 -15.62 26.71
C ASN A 109 -19.82 -17.00 26.04
N ARG A 110 -20.66 -17.11 25.01
CA ARG A 110 -20.84 -18.36 24.26
C ARG A 110 -19.64 -18.68 23.37
N PHE A 111 -19.01 -17.71 22.75
CA PHE A 111 -17.78 -17.94 22.01
C PHE A 111 -16.65 -18.43 22.90
N GLU A 112 -16.54 -17.92 24.15
CA GLU A 112 -15.53 -18.40 25.11
C GLU A 112 -15.78 -19.85 25.60
N ILE A 113 -17.03 -20.32 25.54
CA ILE A 113 -17.38 -21.73 25.78
C ILE A 113 -17.13 -22.54 24.50
N TYR A 114 -17.60 -22.06 23.35
CA TYR A 114 -17.52 -22.73 22.06
C TYR A 114 -16.07 -23.12 21.71
N ARG A 115 -15.10 -22.24 21.92
CA ARG A 115 -13.69 -22.48 21.63
C ARG A 115 -13.08 -23.64 22.44
N LYS A 116 -13.71 -24.09 23.52
CA LYS A 116 -13.27 -25.19 24.37
C LYS A 116 -13.95 -26.53 24.01
N ILE A 117 -14.94 -26.54 23.14
CA ILE A 117 -15.65 -27.71 22.72
C ILE A 117 -14.86 -28.42 21.63
N THR A 118 -14.41 -29.64 21.87
CA THR A 118 -13.64 -30.46 20.92
C THR A 118 -14.52 -31.48 20.15
N ASP A 119 -15.65 -31.89 20.71
CA ASP A 119 -16.59 -32.78 20.05
C ASP A 119 -17.32 -32.07 18.93
N SER A 120 -17.22 -32.58 17.70
CA SER A 120 -17.77 -31.94 16.49
C SER A 120 -19.29 -31.78 16.51
N ALA A 121 -20.04 -32.77 17.01
CA ALA A 121 -21.51 -32.72 17.06
C ALA A 121 -21.99 -31.69 18.10
N LYS A 122 -21.37 -31.70 19.29
CA LYS A 122 -21.65 -30.70 20.33
C LYS A 122 -21.28 -29.30 19.88
N ARG A 123 -20.16 -29.17 19.18
CA ARG A 123 -19.68 -27.91 18.64
C ARG A 123 -20.69 -27.32 17.63
N LYS A 124 -21.18 -28.14 16.71
CA LYS A 124 -22.20 -27.73 15.74
C LYS A 124 -23.51 -27.31 16.42
N ALA A 125 -23.99 -28.06 17.38
CA ALA A 125 -25.19 -27.74 18.14
C ALA A 125 -25.03 -26.43 18.92
N TYR A 126 -23.88 -26.23 19.57
CA TYR A 126 -23.58 -25.00 20.31
C TYR A 126 -23.45 -23.76 19.42
N TYR A 127 -22.92 -23.93 18.20
CA TYR A 127 -22.85 -22.83 17.24
C TYR A 127 -24.25 -22.38 16.78
N HIS A 128 -25.19 -23.28 16.67
CA HIS A 128 -26.59 -22.95 16.39
C HIS A 128 -27.24 -22.09 17.51
N GLU A 129 -26.86 -22.30 18.77
CA GLU A 129 -27.28 -21.41 19.86
C GLU A 129 -26.70 -20.02 19.69
N ILE A 130 -25.40 -19.91 19.30
CA ILE A 130 -24.76 -18.61 19.03
C ILE A 130 -25.47 -17.90 17.86
N ASP A 131 -25.78 -18.62 16.77
CA ASP A 131 -26.51 -18.09 15.62
C ASP A 131 -27.88 -17.55 16.05
N SER A 132 -28.61 -18.32 16.85
CA SER A 132 -29.94 -17.91 17.34
C SER A 132 -29.92 -16.60 18.12
N ILE A 133 -28.94 -16.40 19.02
CA ILE A 133 -28.80 -15.14 19.77
C ILE A 133 -28.30 -14.01 18.87
N SER A 134 -27.43 -14.32 17.93
CA SER A 134 -26.95 -13.36 16.96
C SER A 134 -28.09 -12.82 16.07
N GLN A 135 -29.08 -13.66 15.73
CA GLN A 135 -30.32 -13.24 15.06
C GLN A 135 -31.15 -12.27 15.91
N LEU A 136 -31.18 -12.46 17.22
CA LEU A 136 -31.87 -11.51 18.13
C LEU A 136 -31.15 -10.16 18.17
N ALA A 137 -29.81 -10.16 18.27
CA ALA A 137 -29.02 -8.96 18.25
C ALA A 137 -29.11 -8.23 16.90
N ALA A 138 -29.11 -8.97 15.78
CA ALA A 138 -29.22 -8.42 14.43
C ALA A 138 -30.50 -7.59 14.18
N LYS A 139 -31.56 -7.78 14.98
CA LYS A 139 -32.76 -6.93 14.92
C LYS A 139 -32.49 -5.47 15.25
N TYR A 140 -31.46 -5.21 16.05
CA TYR A 140 -31.04 -3.86 16.48
C TYR A 140 -29.89 -3.31 15.66
N ASN A 141 -29.04 -4.17 15.10
CA ASN A 141 -27.90 -3.78 14.31
C ASN A 141 -28.32 -3.00 13.04
N ILE A 142 -27.60 -1.93 12.73
CA ILE A 142 -27.72 -1.16 11.49
C ILE A 142 -26.43 -1.43 10.68
N PRO A 143 -26.45 -2.42 9.78
CA PRO A 143 -25.25 -2.76 9.00
C PRO A 143 -24.80 -1.61 8.11
N ASN A 144 -23.48 -1.48 7.93
CA ASN A 144 -22.83 -0.52 7.03
C ASN A 144 -23.20 0.96 7.33
N GLU A 145 -23.54 1.28 8.59
CA GLU A 145 -23.84 2.67 8.95
C GLU A 145 -22.60 3.56 8.91
N TYR A 146 -21.40 2.99 9.14
CA TYR A 146 -20.15 3.70 8.93
C TYR A 146 -19.96 4.12 7.46
N ASP A 147 -20.24 3.23 6.51
CA ASP A 147 -20.17 3.56 5.09
C ASP A 147 -21.13 4.68 4.71
N LYS A 148 -22.34 4.67 5.30
CA LYS A 148 -23.32 5.76 5.10
C LYS A 148 -22.80 7.08 5.66
N LEU A 149 -22.16 7.07 6.85
CA LEU A 149 -21.53 8.25 7.45
C LEU A 149 -20.45 8.79 6.50
N MET A 150 -19.49 7.97 6.08
CA MET A 150 -18.41 8.41 5.20
C MET A 150 -18.92 8.89 3.84
N ALA A 151 -19.86 8.17 3.24
CA ALA A 151 -20.49 8.59 1.99
C ALA A 151 -21.21 9.94 2.12
N SER A 152 -21.87 10.20 3.25
CA SER A 152 -22.54 11.49 3.51
C SER A 152 -21.59 12.68 3.62
N LEU A 153 -20.33 12.44 4.01
CA LEU A 153 -19.26 13.44 4.02
C LEU A 153 -18.60 13.61 2.63
N GLY A 154 -18.95 12.79 1.63
CA GLY A 154 -18.25 12.77 0.35
C GLY A 154 -16.84 12.17 0.44
N SER A 155 -16.62 11.26 1.39
CA SER A 155 -15.38 10.49 1.48
C SER A 155 -15.23 9.57 0.27
N GLU A 156 -14.01 9.43 -0.21
CA GLU A 156 -13.61 8.49 -1.24
C GLU A 156 -12.54 7.55 -0.66
N GLY A 157 -12.47 6.32 -1.18
CA GLY A 157 -11.42 5.38 -0.84
C GLY A 157 -11.39 4.95 0.63
N SER A 158 -12.57 4.94 1.32
CA SER A 158 -12.70 4.36 2.66
C SER A 158 -12.14 2.95 2.68
N ASN A 159 -11.08 2.73 3.44
CA ASN A 159 -10.39 1.45 3.51
C ASN A 159 -9.62 1.32 4.84
N ALA A 160 -9.07 0.14 5.07
CA ALA A 160 -8.08 -0.10 6.10
C ALA A 160 -7.11 -1.19 5.63
N TYR A 161 -6.01 -1.35 6.33
CA TYR A 161 -5.09 -2.45 6.11
C TYR A 161 -4.36 -2.81 7.39
N THR A 162 -4.04 -4.08 7.53
CA THR A 162 -3.23 -4.64 8.60
C THR A 162 -1.99 -5.30 8.02
N SER A 163 -0.84 -5.05 8.65
CA SER A 163 0.40 -5.77 8.36
C SER A 163 1.02 -6.30 9.67
N ASN A 164 2.28 -6.70 9.61
CA ASN A 164 2.99 -7.15 10.82
C ASN A 164 3.04 -6.08 11.93
N ASP A 165 3.23 -4.81 11.57
CA ASP A 165 3.56 -3.72 12.50
C ASP A 165 2.50 -2.63 12.61
N VAL A 166 1.52 -2.61 11.72
CA VAL A 166 0.52 -1.54 11.63
C VAL A 166 -0.88 -2.06 11.37
N THR A 167 -1.87 -1.41 11.96
CA THR A 167 -3.26 -1.38 11.49
C THR A 167 -3.62 0.06 11.20
N CYS A 168 -4.01 0.35 9.96
CA CYS A 168 -4.20 1.71 9.48
C CYS A 168 -5.56 1.89 8.81
N TYR A 169 -6.23 3.01 9.12
CA TYR A 169 -7.56 3.37 8.59
C TYR A 169 -7.42 4.57 7.67
N VAL A 170 -8.00 4.50 6.49
CA VAL A 170 -7.72 5.40 5.37
C VAL A 170 -9.01 6.04 4.88
N GLU A 171 -8.99 7.38 4.71
CA GLU A 171 -10.09 8.16 4.13
C GLU A 171 -9.52 9.30 3.30
N ASP A 172 -10.12 9.59 2.15
CA ASP A 172 -9.94 10.84 1.41
C ASP A 172 -11.22 11.65 1.53
N ILE A 173 -11.17 12.79 2.20
CA ILE A 173 -12.34 13.61 2.53
C ILE A 173 -12.28 14.97 1.86
N PRO A 174 -13.43 15.61 1.56
CA PRO A 174 -13.47 17.03 1.21
C PRO A 174 -12.86 17.90 2.33
N ALA A 175 -12.14 18.94 1.97
CA ALA A 175 -11.40 19.81 2.89
C ALA A 175 -12.29 20.49 3.95
N ASN A 176 -13.57 20.68 3.66
CA ASN A 176 -14.56 21.30 4.55
C ASN A 176 -15.18 20.31 5.56
N GLU A 177 -14.87 19.01 5.47
CA GLU A 177 -15.51 17.97 6.31
C GLU A 177 -14.64 17.49 7.48
N VAL A 178 -13.52 18.14 7.76
CA VAL A 178 -12.58 17.73 8.84
C VAL A 178 -13.28 17.61 10.19
N ASN A 179 -14.22 18.52 10.52
CA ASN A 179 -14.92 18.48 11.80
C ASN A 179 -15.84 17.25 11.92
N ASN A 180 -16.59 16.93 10.87
CA ASN A 180 -17.47 15.76 10.85
C ASN A 180 -16.66 14.45 10.82
N TRP A 181 -15.59 14.41 10.02
CA TRP A 181 -14.66 13.29 10.00
C TRP A 181 -14.06 13.06 11.40
N ALA A 182 -13.53 14.09 12.04
CA ALA A 182 -12.93 13.96 13.37
C ALA A 182 -13.96 13.51 14.44
N LYS A 183 -15.22 13.97 14.34
CA LYS A 183 -16.33 13.53 15.20
C LYS A 183 -16.59 12.02 15.04
N VAL A 184 -16.67 11.53 13.79
CA VAL A 184 -16.92 10.11 13.49
C VAL A 184 -15.74 9.24 13.92
N GLN A 185 -14.52 9.64 13.59
CA GLN A 185 -13.32 8.85 13.91
C GLN A 185 -13.03 8.89 15.42
N GLY A 186 -13.20 10.05 16.09
CA GLY A 186 -13.03 10.15 17.53
C GLY A 186 -13.98 9.21 18.28
N ASP A 187 -15.23 9.11 17.86
CA ASP A 187 -16.20 8.17 18.43
C ASP A 187 -15.81 6.72 18.14
N ARG A 188 -15.38 6.41 16.92
CA ARG A 188 -14.98 5.08 16.48
C ARG A 188 -13.81 4.51 17.29
N PHE A 189 -12.80 5.32 17.55
CA PHE A 189 -11.59 4.89 18.26
C PHE A 189 -11.79 4.82 19.79
N GLN A 190 -12.77 5.51 20.34
CA GLN A 190 -13.03 5.54 21.78
C GLN A 190 -14.19 4.64 22.21
N ASN A 191 -15.20 4.45 21.36
CA ASN A 191 -16.48 3.85 21.73
C ASN A 191 -16.87 2.63 20.88
N MET A 192 -15.89 1.95 20.26
CA MET A 192 -16.11 0.78 19.40
C MET A 192 -16.92 -0.31 20.11
N VAL A 193 -17.89 -0.87 19.41
CA VAL A 193 -18.69 -2.02 19.85
C VAL A 193 -18.58 -3.15 18.82
N ILE A 194 -18.22 -4.34 19.27
CA ILE A 194 -18.14 -5.53 18.41
C ILE A 194 -19.56 -6.01 18.08
N ARG A 195 -19.96 -5.87 16.82
CA ARG A 195 -21.25 -6.30 16.26
C ARG A 195 -21.05 -7.20 15.06
N GLY A 196 -22.07 -8.00 14.74
CA GLY A 196 -22.01 -8.86 13.56
C GLY A 196 -20.84 -9.82 13.55
N PHE A 197 -20.34 -10.21 14.70
CA PHE A 197 -19.11 -10.96 14.86
C PHE A 197 -19.09 -12.22 14.00
N HIS A 198 -20.10 -13.06 14.08
CA HIS A 198 -20.16 -14.33 13.34
C HIS A 198 -20.31 -14.13 11.82
N THR A 199 -21.00 -13.08 11.37
CA THR A 199 -21.13 -12.76 9.94
C THR A 199 -19.84 -12.22 9.35
N GLU A 200 -19.11 -11.41 10.13
CA GLU A 200 -17.79 -10.93 9.71
C GLU A 200 -16.74 -12.04 9.71
N LEU A 201 -16.86 -12.97 10.65
CA LEU A 201 -15.99 -14.15 10.68
C LEU A 201 -16.09 -14.99 9.38
N GLU A 202 -17.26 -15.04 8.74
CA GLU A 202 -17.40 -15.68 7.44
C GLU A 202 -16.61 -14.98 6.33
N ALA A 203 -16.57 -13.63 6.35
CA ALA A 203 -15.75 -12.88 5.41
C ALA A 203 -14.27 -13.22 5.60
N VAL A 204 -13.78 -13.20 6.85
CA VAL A 204 -12.39 -13.57 7.18
C VAL A 204 -12.08 -15.02 6.81
N TYR A 205 -13.03 -15.96 6.95
CA TYR A 205 -12.84 -17.34 6.48
C TYR A 205 -12.69 -17.42 4.96
N GLU A 206 -13.45 -16.61 4.20
CA GLU A 206 -13.27 -16.57 2.76
C GLU A 206 -11.94 -15.96 2.35
N GLU A 207 -11.52 -14.88 3.01
CA GLU A 207 -10.21 -14.29 2.78
C GLU A 207 -9.09 -15.28 3.07
N PHE A 208 -9.18 -16.02 4.17
CA PHE A 208 -8.27 -17.12 4.45
C PHE A 208 -8.28 -18.19 3.35
N ASN A 209 -9.46 -18.61 2.89
CA ASN A 209 -9.56 -19.59 1.81
C ASN A 209 -9.01 -19.06 0.48
N ILE A 210 -9.13 -17.76 0.23
CA ILE A 210 -8.54 -17.08 -0.94
C ILE A 210 -7.01 -17.02 -0.79
N SER A 211 -6.47 -16.66 0.38
CA SER A 211 -5.02 -16.59 0.60
C SER A 211 -4.32 -17.93 0.36
N LEU A 212 -5.01 -19.04 0.63
CA LEU A 212 -4.50 -20.36 0.32
C LEU A 212 -4.24 -20.60 -1.18
N SER A 213 -4.84 -19.82 -2.07
CA SER A 213 -4.61 -19.89 -3.52
C SER A 213 -3.56 -18.89 -4.03
N ASN A 214 -3.03 -18.05 -3.15
CA ASN A 214 -1.97 -17.10 -3.45
C ASN A 214 -0.61 -17.77 -3.19
N ASP A 215 0.04 -18.21 -4.24
CA ASP A 215 1.32 -18.91 -4.12
C ASP A 215 2.46 -17.98 -3.69
N GLY A 216 2.38 -16.68 -4.02
CA GLY A 216 3.35 -15.67 -3.57
C GLY A 216 3.34 -15.46 -2.05
N GLU A 217 2.15 -15.46 -1.43
CA GLU A 217 2.05 -15.41 0.04
C GLU A 217 2.65 -16.65 0.70
N LYS A 218 2.37 -17.84 0.18
CA LYS A 218 2.97 -19.09 0.69
C LYS A 218 4.50 -19.06 0.59
N GLU A 219 5.03 -18.52 -0.49
CA GLU A 219 6.46 -18.41 -0.71
C GLU A 219 7.10 -17.44 0.28
N TYR A 220 6.48 -16.28 0.48
CA TYR A 220 6.92 -15.26 1.43
C TYR A 220 6.84 -15.76 2.88
N ASP A 221 5.75 -16.42 3.26
CA ASP A 221 5.59 -17.01 4.60
C ASP A 221 6.65 -18.10 4.86
N ALA A 222 6.92 -18.96 3.87
CA ALA A 222 7.95 -19.99 3.99
C ALA A 222 9.36 -19.37 4.11
N LEU A 223 9.63 -18.28 3.38
CA LEU A 223 10.89 -17.54 3.49
C LEU A 223 11.05 -16.95 4.89
N ASN A 224 10.02 -16.28 5.41
CA ASN A 224 10.03 -15.66 6.72
C ASN A 224 10.13 -16.67 7.85
N ALA A 225 9.53 -17.84 7.71
CA ALA A 225 9.68 -18.91 8.69
C ALA A 225 11.14 -19.40 8.81
N ILE A 226 11.93 -19.30 7.74
CA ILE A 226 13.37 -19.63 7.77
C ILE A 226 14.18 -18.47 8.35
N ILE A 227 13.89 -17.23 7.94
CA ILE A 227 14.65 -16.04 8.38
C ILE A 227 14.36 -15.71 9.85
N PHE A 228 13.09 -15.85 10.28
CA PHE A 228 12.57 -15.47 11.59
C PHE A 228 11.94 -16.62 12.38
N PRO A 229 12.61 -17.75 12.60
CA PRO A 229 11.99 -19.00 13.07
C PRO A 229 11.35 -18.92 14.46
N LYS A 230 11.66 -17.89 15.26
CA LYS A 230 11.12 -17.68 16.61
C LYS A 230 10.59 -16.26 16.84
N HIS A 231 10.56 -15.47 15.80
CA HIS A 231 10.03 -14.11 15.82
C HIS A 231 8.64 -14.09 15.15
N PRO A 232 7.71 -13.27 15.60
CA PRO A 232 6.37 -13.19 15.00
C PRO A 232 6.35 -12.97 13.47
N TYR A 233 7.35 -12.31 12.91
CA TYR A 233 7.44 -12.16 11.44
C TYR A 233 7.50 -13.50 10.69
N GLY A 234 8.03 -14.55 11.30
CA GLY A 234 8.08 -15.88 10.71
C GLY A 234 7.12 -16.89 11.31
N THR A 235 6.39 -16.54 12.38
CA THR A 235 5.51 -17.48 13.10
C THR A 235 4.04 -17.06 13.13
N GLN A 236 3.73 -15.83 12.73
CA GLN A 236 2.38 -15.26 12.79
C GLN A 236 2.07 -14.53 11.47
N THR A 237 1.24 -15.15 10.63
CA THR A 237 0.73 -14.50 9.42
C THR A 237 -0.36 -13.49 9.77
N THR A 238 -0.55 -12.48 8.94
CA THR A 238 -1.57 -11.43 9.16
C THR A 238 -2.98 -11.99 9.20
N ILE A 239 -3.28 -12.97 8.31
CA ILE A 239 -4.59 -13.62 8.28
C ILE A 239 -4.79 -14.61 9.43
N GLY A 240 -3.71 -15.05 10.09
CA GLY A 240 -3.74 -16.05 11.15
C GLY A 240 -3.77 -17.49 10.63
N THR A 241 -4.05 -18.43 11.53
CA THR A 241 -4.14 -19.85 11.19
C THR A 241 -5.57 -20.35 11.13
N GLN A 242 -5.81 -21.40 10.34
CA GLN A 242 -7.12 -22.06 10.28
C GLN A 242 -7.66 -22.44 11.67
N GLU A 243 -6.79 -22.95 12.54
CA GLU A 243 -7.17 -23.38 13.89
C GLU A 243 -7.62 -22.19 14.74
N HIS A 244 -6.86 -21.09 14.72
CA HIS A 244 -7.18 -19.89 15.50
C HIS A 244 -8.45 -19.21 15.01
N LEU A 245 -8.64 -19.10 13.69
CA LEU A 245 -9.85 -18.55 13.11
C LEU A 245 -11.10 -19.38 13.44
N LYS A 246 -10.97 -20.71 13.50
CA LYS A 246 -12.08 -21.60 13.94
C LYS A 246 -12.41 -21.46 15.44
N ASN A 247 -11.49 -20.91 16.24
CA ASN A 247 -11.63 -20.76 17.69
C ASN A 247 -11.51 -19.29 18.15
N PRO A 248 -12.29 -18.37 17.57
CA PRO A 248 -12.14 -16.94 17.84
C PRO A 248 -12.51 -16.59 19.27
N SER A 249 -11.89 -15.53 19.81
CA SER A 249 -12.18 -14.98 21.14
C SER A 249 -12.53 -13.51 21.06
N ILE A 250 -13.78 -13.18 21.33
CA ILE A 250 -14.22 -11.77 21.43
C ILE A 250 -13.52 -11.08 22.60
N LEU A 251 -13.27 -11.80 23.68
CA LEU A 251 -12.56 -11.27 24.85
C LEU A 251 -11.11 -10.89 24.51
N ASN A 252 -10.40 -11.74 23.77
CA ASN A 252 -9.03 -11.42 23.33
C ASN A 252 -9.00 -10.19 22.41
N ILE A 253 -9.98 -10.05 21.51
CA ILE A 253 -10.10 -8.87 20.64
C ILE A 253 -10.34 -7.60 21.46
N LYS A 254 -11.26 -7.63 22.46
CA LYS A 254 -11.49 -6.50 23.36
C LYS A 254 -10.24 -6.14 24.16
N ASN A 255 -9.49 -7.14 24.64
CA ASN A 255 -8.23 -6.94 25.37
C ASN A 255 -7.15 -6.34 24.47
N TYR A 256 -7.06 -6.78 23.22
CA TYR A 256 -6.14 -6.24 22.22
C TYR A 256 -6.47 -4.79 21.90
N PHE A 257 -7.75 -4.47 21.64
CA PHE A 257 -8.22 -3.11 21.43
C PHE A 257 -7.87 -2.22 22.61
N LYS A 258 -8.23 -2.61 23.83
CA LYS A 258 -7.94 -1.84 25.04
C LYS A 258 -6.45 -1.60 25.27
N ARG A 259 -5.60 -2.55 24.85
CA ARG A 259 -4.15 -2.46 25.04
C ARG A 259 -3.48 -1.55 24.03
N TYR A 260 -3.84 -1.65 22.75
CA TYR A 260 -3.10 -1.03 21.65
C TYR A 260 -3.78 0.16 21.01
N TYR A 261 -5.12 0.26 21.08
CA TYR A 261 -5.88 1.37 20.53
C TYR A 261 -6.01 2.47 21.60
N VAL A 262 -4.89 3.11 21.85
CA VAL A 262 -4.75 4.19 22.85
C VAL A 262 -3.97 5.34 22.21
N PRO A 263 -4.23 6.61 22.58
CA PRO A 263 -3.71 7.77 21.83
C PRO A 263 -2.18 7.80 21.76
N ASN A 264 -1.48 7.41 22.82
CA ASN A 264 -0.01 7.35 22.83
C ASN A 264 0.59 6.16 22.01
N ASN A 265 -0.26 5.40 21.30
CA ASN A 265 0.11 4.37 20.35
C ASN A 265 -0.45 4.63 18.93
N VAL A 266 -1.01 5.81 18.69
CA VAL A 266 -1.72 6.17 17.46
C VAL A 266 -1.15 7.47 16.89
N ALA A 267 -1.13 7.55 15.57
CA ALA A 267 -0.90 8.81 14.87
C ALA A 267 -2.02 9.10 13.88
N ILE A 268 -2.39 10.37 13.80
CA ILE A 268 -3.23 10.92 12.72
C ILE A 268 -2.30 11.62 11.74
N CYS A 269 -2.30 11.15 10.48
CA CYS A 269 -1.45 11.64 9.41
C CYS A 269 -2.33 12.23 8.31
N MET A 270 -2.17 13.52 8.01
CA MET A 270 -3.03 14.22 7.06
C MET A 270 -2.22 15.04 6.07
N ALA A 271 -2.61 14.98 4.81
CA ALA A 271 -2.06 15.83 3.76
C ALA A 271 -3.18 16.34 2.84
N GLY A 272 -3.16 17.63 2.52
CA GLY A 272 -4.18 18.22 1.64
C GLY A 272 -4.46 19.70 1.92
N ASP A 273 -5.59 20.17 1.41
CA ASP A 273 -6.02 21.56 1.53
C ASP A 273 -6.61 21.83 2.94
N MET A 274 -5.78 22.33 3.84
CA MET A 274 -6.17 22.56 5.22
C MET A 274 -5.48 23.78 5.83
N ASN A 275 -6.14 24.36 6.86
CA ASN A 275 -5.49 25.22 7.83
C ASN A 275 -5.03 24.36 9.03
N PRO A 276 -3.71 24.16 9.24
CA PRO A 276 -3.22 23.28 10.29
C PRO A 276 -3.66 23.69 11.71
N ASP A 277 -3.82 24.99 11.99
CA ASP A 277 -4.19 25.47 13.31
C ASP A 277 -5.66 25.17 13.63
N GLU A 278 -6.54 25.19 12.62
CA GLU A 278 -7.94 24.77 12.76
C GLU A 278 -8.06 23.24 12.86
N VAL A 279 -7.25 22.52 12.09
CA VAL A 279 -7.25 21.05 12.07
C VAL A 279 -6.80 20.49 13.41
N ILE A 280 -5.68 21.00 13.99
CA ILE A 280 -5.19 20.49 15.28
C ILE A 280 -6.19 20.80 16.41
N ALA A 281 -6.82 21.95 16.40
CA ALA A 281 -7.85 22.30 17.39
C ALA A 281 -9.08 21.38 17.25
N THR A 282 -9.45 21.02 16.02
CA THR A 282 -10.53 20.07 15.74
C THR A 282 -10.19 18.66 16.22
N ILE A 283 -8.96 18.20 15.96
CA ILE A 283 -8.49 16.90 16.44
C ILE A 283 -8.48 16.86 17.97
N ASP A 284 -7.93 17.88 18.62
CA ASP A 284 -7.91 17.96 20.10
C ASP A 284 -9.32 17.95 20.71
N LYS A 285 -10.28 18.61 20.06
CA LYS A 285 -11.69 18.61 20.48
C LYS A 285 -12.31 17.21 20.55
N TYR A 286 -11.99 16.32 19.60
CA TYR A 286 -12.62 15.00 19.50
C TYR A 286 -11.77 13.86 20.02
N PHE A 287 -10.44 14.05 20.13
CA PHE A 287 -9.49 13.03 20.56
C PHE A 287 -8.72 13.41 21.83
N GLY A 288 -8.82 14.67 22.31
CA GLY A 288 -8.04 15.16 23.45
C GLY A 288 -8.34 14.46 24.76
N ASP A 289 -9.60 14.10 24.98
CA ASP A 289 -10.05 13.38 26.18
C ASP A 289 -9.87 11.85 26.10
N TRP A 290 -9.35 11.33 24.98
CA TRP A 290 -9.08 9.90 24.83
C TRP A 290 -7.98 9.47 25.79
N GLU A 291 -8.31 8.52 26.68
CA GLU A 291 -7.42 8.08 27.75
C GLU A 291 -6.17 7.37 27.23
N LYS A 292 -5.00 7.86 27.60
CA LYS A 292 -3.72 7.21 27.30
C LYS A 292 -3.46 6.00 28.19
N SER A 293 -2.65 5.09 27.69
CA SER A 293 -2.13 3.99 28.51
C SER A 293 -0.84 4.39 29.23
N ASP A 294 -0.85 4.33 30.55
CA ASP A 294 0.35 4.56 31.36
C ASP A 294 1.35 3.37 31.28
N ASN A 295 0.84 2.19 30.91
CA ASN A 295 1.59 0.92 30.87
C ASN A 295 1.55 0.29 29.46
N LEU A 296 1.80 1.07 28.42
CA LEU A 296 1.90 0.57 27.05
C LEU A 296 3.15 -0.31 26.92
N SER A 297 3.01 -1.58 27.27
CA SER A 297 4.09 -2.55 27.11
C SER A 297 3.98 -3.25 25.75
N ARG A 298 5.09 -3.31 25.04
CA ARG A 298 5.22 -4.10 23.80
C ARG A 298 5.91 -5.42 24.12
N PRO A 299 5.49 -6.53 23.52
CA PRO A 299 6.22 -7.79 23.63
C PRO A 299 7.69 -7.58 23.21
N GLN A 300 8.60 -8.15 23.97
CA GLN A 300 10.02 -8.18 23.64
C GLN A 300 10.37 -9.58 23.12
N TYR A 301 10.97 -9.63 21.96
CA TYR A 301 11.36 -10.88 21.32
C TYR A 301 12.87 -11.09 21.43
N ALA A 302 13.27 -12.36 21.52
CA ALA A 302 14.69 -12.70 21.51
C ALA A 302 15.31 -12.28 20.16
N PRO A 303 16.54 -11.74 20.14
CA PRO A 303 17.20 -11.34 18.91
C PRO A 303 17.30 -12.49 17.91
N VAL A 304 16.92 -12.25 16.68
CA VAL A 304 17.01 -13.20 15.58
C VAL A 304 18.47 -13.28 15.11
N LYS A 305 19.07 -14.47 15.21
CA LYS A 305 20.43 -14.71 14.70
C LYS A 305 20.41 -14.75 13.16
N ASN A 306 21.49 -14.28 12.55
CA ASN A 306 21.67 -14.46 11.11
C ASN A 306 21.83 -15.95 10.78
N LEU A 307 21.36 -16.35 9.63
CA LEU A 307 21.69 -17.65 9.05
C LEU A 307 23.23 -17.77 8.87
N THR A 308 23.77 -18.95 9.05
CA THR A 308 25.20 -19.21 8.88
C THR A 308 25.52 -19.86 7.53
N SER A 309 24.49 -20.36 6.84
CA SER A 309 24.55 -20.93 5.49
C SER A 309 23.20 -20.72 4.81
N ALA A 310 23.16 -20.86 3.51
CA ALA A 310 21.91 -20.87 2.76
C ALA A 310 21.01 -22.01 3.23
N VAL A 311 19.71 -21.69 3.38
CA VAL A 311 18.68 -22.67 3.75
C VAL A 311 17.64 -22.70 2.65
N ASP A 312 17.46 -23.84 2.02
CA ASP A 312 16.54 -24.04 0.92
C ASP A 312 15.21 -24.66 1.41
N SER A 313 14.09 -24.21 0.84
CA SER A 313 12.76 -24.79 1.02
C SER A 313 12.02 -24.85 -0.30
N THR A 314 10.90 -25.55 -0.32
CA THR A 314 10.03 -25.62 -1.51
C THR A 314 8.58 -25.48 -1.09
N VAL A 315 7.85 -24.62 -1.79
CA VAL A 315 6.39 -24.54 -1.72
C VAL A 315 5.78 -25.02 -3.03
N ILE A 316 4.58 -25.57 -2.94
CA ILE A 316 3.86 -26.13 -4.09
C ILE A 316 2.57 -25.34 -4.28
N GLY A 317 2.27 -25.00 -5.52
CA GLY A 317 1.06 -24.31 -5.89
C GLY A 317 0.79 -24.35 -7.38
N LEU A 318 -0.33 -23.80 -7.81
CA LEU A 318 -0.83 -23.94 -9.18
C LEU A 318 -0.27 -22.87 -10.15
N GLU A 319 0.21 -21.74 -9.59
CA GLU A 319 0.73 -20.64 -10.40
C GLU A 319 2.09 -20.97 -11.04
N ALA A 320 2.62 -20.05 -11.86
CA ALA A 320 3.91 -20.21 -12.53
C ALA A 320 5.05 -20.39 -11.53
N GLU A 321 6.06 -21.17 -11.91
CA GLU A 321 7.25 -21.41 -11.08
C GLU A 321 8.07 -20.12 -10.91
N ASN A 322 8.61 -19.94 -9.71
CA ASN A 322 9.58 -18.88 -9.42
C ASN A 322 10.49 -19.28 -8.25
N VAL A 323 11.53 -18.50 -7.99
CA VAL A 323 12.43 -18.66 -6.85
C VAL A 323 12.61 -17.33 -6.16
N MET A 324 12.50 -17.34 -4.82
CA MET A 324 12.70 -16.17 -3.95
C MET A 324 13.88 -16.39 -3.01
N LEU A 325 14.74 -15.39 -2.88
CA LEU A 325 15.85 -15.37 -1.94
C LEU A 325 15.66 -14.19 -0.99
N GLY A 326 16.02 -14.35 0.30
CA GLY A 326 15.89 -13.28 1.28
C GLY A 326 17.06 -13.20 2.25
N TRP A 327 17.52 -12.00 2.52
CA TRP A 327 18.51 -11.65 3.56
C TRP A 327 17.86 -10.80 4.62
N LYS A 328 18.10 -11.16 5.88
CA LYS A 328 17.69 -10.33 7.01
C LYS A 328 18.57 -9.07 7.09
N ALA A 329 17.95 -7.94 7.27
CA ALA A 329 18.57 -6.64 7.50
C ALA A 329 18.25 -6.10 8.91
N ASN A 330 18.82 -4.96 9.25
CA ASN A 330 18.51 -4.24 10.48
C ASN A 330 17.10 -3.64 10.44
N LYS A 331 16.60 -3.17 11.59
CA LYS A 331 15.32 -2.49 11.68
C LYS A 331 15.25 -1.26 10.77
N ALA A 332 14.06 -0.92 10.29
CA ALA A 332 13.84 0.18 9.35
C ALA A 332 14.41 1.54 9.80
N SER A 333 14.48 1.80 11.11
CA SER A 333 15.07 3.04 11.66
C SER A 333 16.60 3.05 11.72
N ASP A 334 17.27 1.97 11.28
CA ASP A 334 18.72 1.95 11.17
C ASP A 334 19.17 2.60 9.86
N LEU A 335 20.05 3.59 9.93
CA LEU A 335 20.53 4.33 8.75
C LEU A 335 21.26 3.45 7.71
N GLN A 336 21.69 2.24 8.07
CA GLN A 336 22.21 1.27 7.10
C GLN A 336 21.14 0.82 6.08
N CYS A 337 19.86 0.92 6.43
CA CYS A 337 18.77 0.66 5.51
C CYS A 337 18.74 1.65 4.33
N ASP A 338 19.25 2.88 4.50
CA ASP A 338 19.41 3.83 3.40
C ASP A 338 20.40 3.30 2.33
N THR A 339 21.49 2.64 2.77
CA THR A 339 22.46 2.03 1.84
C THR A 339 21.84 0.81 1.13
N LEU A 340 21.04 0.00 1.83
CA LEU A 340 20.34 -1.13 1.24
C LEU A 340 19.29 -0.71 0.21
N ASP A 341 18.60 0.41 0.44
CA ASP A 341 17.65 0.97 -0.53
C ASP A 341 18.36 1.40 -1.83
N VAL A 342 19.55 2.01 -1.71
CA VAL A 342 20.39 2.34 -2.86
C VAL A 342 20.88 1.05 -3.55
N ILE A 343 21.33 0.04 -2.81
CA ILE A 343 21.75 -1.26 -3.36
C ILE A 343 20.58 -1.95 -4.07
N ASN A 344 19.40 -1.95 -3.47
CA ASN A 344 18.18 -2.48 -4.11
C ASN A 344 17.95 -1.80 -5.47
N SER A 345 18.07 -0.47 -5.53
CA SER A 345 17.91 0.30 -6.77
C SER A 345 19.07 0.10 -7.78
N ILE A 346 20.28 -0.22 -7.32
CA ILE A 346 21.41 -0.61 -8.20
C ILE A 346 21.14 -1.99 -8.81
N LEU A 347 20.62 -2.91 -8.04
CA LEU A 347 20.29 -4.26 -8.52
C LEU A 347 19.10 -4.22 -9.48
N TYR A 348 18.01 -3.58 -9.08
CA TYR A 348 16.78 -3.51 -9.87
C TYR A 348 16.07 -2.17 -9.67
N ASN A 349 15.71 -1.51 -10.75
CA ASN A 349 14.95 -0.26 -10.73
C ASN A 349 13.92 -0.14 -11.86
N GLY A 350 13.70 -1.21 -12.62
CA GLY A 350 12.78 -1.28 -13.75
C GLY A 350 13.34 -0.72 -15.07
N HIS A 351 14.57 -0.16 -15.06
CA HIS A 351 15.14 0.54 -16.23
C HIS A 351 16.59 0.16 -16.53
N ALA A 352 17.49 0.39 -15.58
CA ALA A 352 18.94 0.31 -15.82
C ALA A 352 19.71 -0.34 -14.66
N GLY A 353 19.05 -1.04 -13.75
CA GLY A 353 19.68 -1.84 -12.72
C GLY A 353 20.41 -3.05 -13.29
N MET A 354 21.21 -3.68 -12.47
CA MET A 354 22.00 -4.85 -12.92
C MET A 354 21.11 -6.01 -13.37
N PHE A 355 19.98 -6.27 -12.70
CA PHE A 355 18.99 -7.26 -13.11
C PHE A 355 18.27 -6.81 -14.40
N ASP A 356 17.93 -5.52 -14.47
CA ASP A 356 17.24 -4.97 -15.65
C ASP A 356 18.06 -5.21 -16.92
N LEU A 357 19.34 -4.85 -16.89
CA LEU A 357 20.19 -4.93 -18.08
C LEU A 357 20.74 -6.35 -18.32
N ASN A 358 21.27 -7.00 -17.26
CA ASN A 358 22.01 -8.24 -17.42
C ASN A 358 21.12 -9.48 -17.51
N LEU A 359 19.91 -9.43 -16.94
CA LEU A 359 18.98 -10.57 -16.90
C LEU A 359 17.73 -10.31 -17.74
N ASN A 360 16.99 -9.24 -17.47
CA ASN A 360 15.69 -8.96 -18.09
C ASN A 360 15.84 -8.50 -19.55
N GLN A 361 16.63 -7.46 -19.80
CA GLN A 361 16.87 -6.93 -21.16
C GLN A 361 17.51 -7.99 -22.07
N ASN A 362 18.44 -8.76 -21.53
CA ASN A 362 19.11 -9.84 -22.24
C ASN A 362 18.30 -11.15 -22.26
N MET A 363 17.06 -11.11 -21.72
CA MET A 363 16.13 -12.25 -21.68
C MET A 363 16.78 -13.55 -21.21
N LYS A 364 17.66 -13.47 -20.19
CA LYS A 364 18.27 -14.66 -19.58
C LYS A 364 17.33 -15.41 -18.66
N VAL A 365 16.31 -14.74 -18.18
CA VAL A 365 15.22 -15.24 -17.34
C VAL A 365 13.89 -14.72 -17.87
N GLN A 366 12.76 -15.23 -17.39
CA GLN A 366 11.46 -14.65 -17.71
C GLN A 366 11.33 -13.25 -17.07
N TYR A 367 11.71 -13.15 -15.82
CA TYR A 367 11.88 -11.91 -15.07
C TYR A 367 12.84 -12.11 -13.91
N ALA A 368 13.46 -11.06 -13.45
CA ALA A 368 14.15 -10.99 -12.17
C ALA A 368 13.94 -9.58 -11.57
N ALA A 369 13.69 -9.51 -10.28
CA ALA A 369 13.45 -8.28 -9.54
C ALA A 369 14.05 -8.36 -8.14
N THR A 370 14.18 -7.20 -7.49
CA THR A 370 14.53 -7.12 -6.08
C THR A 370 13.51 -6.25 -5.35
N GLY A 371 13.33 -6.51 -4.05
CA GLY A 371 12.50 -5.74 -3.14
C GLY A 371 13.20 -5.49 -1.83
N PHE A 372 12.89 -4.39 -1.16
CA PHE A 372 13.38 -4.09 0.16
C PHE A 372 12.21 -3.78 1.08
N GLU A 373 11.95 -4.69 2.03
CA GLU A 373 10.86 -4.59 2.99
C GLU A 373 11.38 -3.96 4.30
N ASN A 374 10.83 -2.79 4.64
CA ASN A 374 11.14 -2.09 5.87
C ASN A 374 10.16 -2.47 6.97
N LEU A 375 10.64 -3.19 8.01
CA LEU A 375 9.84 -3.58 9.16
C LEU A 375 10.43 -3.01 10.46
N ASN A 376 9.63 -2.97 11.51
CA ASN A 376 9.97 -2.28 12.76
C ASN A 376 11.14 -2.91 13.51
N ASP A 377 11.22 -4.24 13.60
CA ASP A 377 12.29 -4.94 14.31
C ASP A 377 13.43 -5.39 13.39
N TYR A 378 13.13 -5.78 12.16
CA TYR A 378 14.07 -6.20 11.13
C TYR A 378 13.52 -5.84 9.76
N SER A 379 14.40 -5.58 8.80
CA SER A 379 14.06 -5.41 7.39
C SER A 379 14.57 -6.61 6.58
N GLU A 380 14.16 -6.69 5.32
CA GLU A 380 14.52 -7.78 4.41
C GLU A 380 14.87 -7.26 3.03
N LEU A 381 15.97 -7.76 2.46
CA LEU A 381 16.24 -7.61 1.05
C LEU A 381 15.87 -8.92 0.34
N LEU A 382 14.97 -8.81 -0.63
CA LEU A 382 14.39 -9.92 -1.37
C LEU A 382 14.87 -9.91 -2.83
N LEU A 383 15.15 -11.08 -3.38
CA LEU A 383 15.36 -11.30 -4.81
C LEU A 383 14.32 -12.31 -5.28
N GLN A 384 13.69 -12.04 -6.41
CA GLN A 384 12.72 -12.95 -7.01
C GLN A 384 13.00 -13.11 -8.51
N GLY A 385 12.83 -14.34 -9.04
CA GLY A 385 13.02 -14.59 -10.46
C GLY A 385 12.21 -15.74 -10.99
N GLY A 386 11.68 -15.59 -12.21
CA GLY A 386 10.93 -16.59 -12.94
C GLY A 386 11.71 -17.20 -14.10
N PRO A 387 11.59 -18.52 -14.33
CA PRO A 387 12.34 -19.23 -15.38
C PRO A 387 11.70 -19.02 -16.75
N LYS A 388 12.53 -19.03 -17.80
CA LYS A 388 12.09 -19.21 -19.18
C LYS A 388 11.58 -20.63 -19.39
N GLU A 389 10.97 -20.86 -20.54
CA GLU A 389 10.58 -22.20 -20.96
C GLU A 389 11.78 -23.17 -20.92
N GLY A 390 11.62 -24.27 -20.17
CA GLY A 390 12.65 -25.30 -20.00
C GLY A 390 13.84 -24.92 -19.10
N GLN A 391 13.87 -23.73 -18.52
CA GLN A 391 14.91 -23.30 -17.59
C GLN A 391 14.60 -23.80 -16.17
N LYS A 392 15.62 -24.24 -15.44
CA LYS A 392 15.48 -24.67 -14.05
C LYS A 392 15.49 -23.46 -13.09
N LEU A 393 14.79 -23.55 -11.98
CA LEU A 393 14.81 -22.53 -10.94
C LEU A 393 16.20 -22.33 -10.34
N GLU A 394 16.98 -23.40 -10.24
CA GLU A 394 18.36 -23.38 -9.76
C GLU A 394 19.26 -22.53 -10.67
N ASP A 395 19.02 -22.55 -12.00
CA ASP A 395 19.74 -21.70 -12.95
C ASP A 395 19.37 -20.22 -12.78
N VAL A 396 18.08 -19.93 -12.52
CA VAL A 396 17.61 -18.56 -12.23
C VAL A 396 18.26 -18.03 -10.95
N ARG A 397 18.27 -18.83 -9.87
CA ARG A 397 18.99 -18.52 -8.63
C ARG A 397 20.47 -18.21 -8.90
N ALA A 398 21.16 -19.05 -9.66
CA ALA A 398 22.57 -18.85 -9.98
C ALA A 398 22.82 -17.54 -10.73
N LEU A 399 21.96 -17.20 -11.69
CA LEU A 399 22.04 -15.94 -12.44
C LEU A 399 21.82 -14.70 -11.56
N MET A 400 20.89 -14.76 -10.61
CA MET A 400 20.67 -13.66 -9.65
C MET A 400 21.86 -13.51 -8.71
N LEU A 401 22.40 -14.60 -8.17
CA LEU A 401 23.58 -14.58 -7.30
C LEU A 401 24.84 -14.12 -8.04
N GLU A 402 24.97 -14.42 -9.33
CA GLU A 402 26.06 -13.86 -10.16
C GLU A 402 26.05 -12.33 -10.16
N GLN A 403 24.86 -11.70 -10.19
CA GLN A 403 24.77 -10.24 -10.13
C GLN A 403 25.18 -9.70 -8.74
N ILE A 404 24.87 -10.42 -7.66
CA ILE A 404 25.36 -10.08 -6.32
C ILE A 404 26.88 -10.14 -6.26
N GLU A 405 27.50 -11.17 -6.84
CA GLU A 405 28.98 -11.26 -6.91
C GLU A 405 29.60 -10.16 -7.78
N LYS A 406 28.95 -9.75 -8.86
CA LYS A 406 29.37 -8.59 -9.66
C LYS A 406 29.26 -7.29 -8.86
N LEU A 407 28.18 -7.09 -8.10
CA LEU A 407 28.00 -5.95 -7.19
C LEU A 407 29.15 -5.89 -6.17
N LYS A 408 29.48 -6.99 -5.51
CA LYS A 408 30.57 -7.12 -4.52
C LYS A 408 31.93 -6.80 -5.12
N LYS A 409 32.15 -7.06 -6.40
CA LYS A 409 33.39 -6.73 -7.12
C LYS A 409 33.38 -5.32 -7.70
N GLY A 410 32.26 -4.60 -7.64
CA GLY A 410 32.10 -3.29 -8.25
C GLY A 410 32.01 -3.35 -9.79
N GLU A 411 31.60 -4.48 -10.36
CA GLU A 411 31.45 -4.68 -11.81
C GLU A 411 30.14 -4.05 -12.33
N PHE A 412 29.99 -2.75 -12.11
CA PHE A 412 28.89 -1.93 -12.64
C PHE A 412 29.43 -0.52 -12.97
N SER A 413 28.69 0.22 -13.81
CA SER A 413 29.09 1.54 -14.27
C SER A 413 29.24 2.54 -13.13
N ASP A 414 30.27 3.39 -13.15
CA ASP A 414 30.44 4.47 -12.18
C ASP A 414 29.33 5.50 -12.26
N ASP A 415 28.68 5.66 -13.42
CA ASP A 415 27.51 6.52 -13.60
C ASP A 415 26.23 5.96 -12.93
N LEU A 416 26.21 4.68 -12.52
CA LEU A 416 24.97 4.05 -12.04
C LEU A 416 24.52 4.64 -10.68
N ILE A 417 25.43 4.84 -9.74
CA ILE A 417 25.10 5.38 -8.40
C ILE A 417 24.52 6.79 -8.51
N PRO A 418 25.18 7.78 -9.16
CA PRO A 418 24.58 9.09 -9.35
C PRO A 418 23.24 9.05 -10.07
N SER A 419 23.08 8.16 -11.05
CA SER A 419 21.81 8.00 -11.76
C SER A 419 20.71 7.44 -10.86
N VAL A 420 21.01 6.42 -10.04
CA VAL A 420 20.09 5.87 -9.03
C VAL A 420 19.64 6.97 -8.07
N ILE A 421 20.57 7.72 -7.49
CA ILE A 421 20.27 8.79 -6.53
C ILE A 421 19.39 9.88 -7.18
N ASN A 422 19.68 10.29 -8.42
CA ASN A 422 18.86 11.28 -9.14
C ASN A 422 17.44 10.75 -9.40
N ASN A 423 17.29 9.47 -9.74
CA ASN A 423 15.97 8.86 -9.92
C ASN A 423 15.23 8.65 -8.59
N MET A 424 15.94 8.37 -7.48
CA MET A 424 15.33 8.37 -6.15
C MET A 424 14.82 9.77 -5.77
N LYS A 425 15.57 10.83 -6.08
CA LYS A 425 15.13 12.23 -5.92
C LYS A 425 13.90 12.52 -6.79
N LEU A 426 13.95 12.13 -8.06
CA LEU A 426 12.80 12.29 -8.97
C LEU A 426 11.55 11.62 -8.41
N ARG A 427 11.63 10.34 -8.03
CA ARG A 427 10.51 9.60 -7.42
C ARG A 427 10.00 10.28 -6.15
N TYR A 428 10.91 10.71 -5.28
CA TYR A 428 10.56 11.40 -4.04
C TYR A 428 9.75 12.67 -4.34
N TYR A 429 10.26 13.59 -5.18
CA TYR A 429 9.54 14.83 -5.50
C TYR A 429 8.24 14.58 -6.26
N THR A 430 8.21 13.61 -7.18
CA THR A 430 6.96 13.22 -7.86
C THR A 430 5.91 12.71 -6.87
N SER A 431 6.30 11.91 -5.87
CA SER A 431 5.38 11.42 -4.85
C SER A 431 4.80 12.54 -3.99
N LEU A 432 5.51 13.67 -3.82
CA LEU A 432 4.99 14.80 -3.07
C LEU A 432 3.86 15.57 -3.74
N GLN A 433 3.59 15.32 -5.03
CA GLN A 433 2.42 15.86 -5.72
C GLN A 433 1.11 15.21 -5.25
N ASN A 434 1.19 14.05 -4.61
CA ASN A 434 0.04 13.24 -4.20
C ASN A 434 -0.18 13.31 -2.68
N ASN A 435 -1.40 13.68 -2.25
CA ASN A 435 -1.75 13.73 -0.83
C ASN A 435 -1.61 12.36 -0.13
N LYS A 436 -1.97 11.29 -0.85
CA LYS A 436 -1.82 9.92 -0.34
C LYS A 436 -0.36 9.61 0.00
N ASP A 437 0.56 9.86 -0.93
CA ASP A 437 1.97 9.54 -0.74
C ASP A 437 2.63 10.44 0.32
N ARG A 438 2.17 11.70 0.47
CA ARG A 438 2.59 12.59 1.57
C ARG A 438 2.20 12.00 2.93
N ALA A 439 0.93 11.62 3.09
CA ALA A 439 0.41 11.08 4.33
C ALA A 439 1.01 9.69 4.66
N ASP A 440 1.24 8.85 3.65
CA ASP A 440 1.90 7.54 3.79
C ASP A 440 3.31 7.66 4.38
N LYS A 441 4.10 8.67 3.98
CA LYS A 441 5.44 8.91 4.56
C LYS A 441 5.40 9.19 6.07
N PHE A 442 4.33 9.83 6.54
CA PHE A 442 4.14 10.04 7.98
C PHE A 442 3.79 8.74 8.70
N VAL A 443 2.93 7.92 8.08
CA VAL A 443 2.61 6.59 8.61
C VAL A 443 3.87 5.75 8.75
N ASP A 444 4.67 5.68 7.69
CA ASP A 444 5.92 4.91 7.67
C ASP A 444 6.90 5.41 8.76
N SER A 445 7.12 6.72 8.85
CA SER A 445 7.93 7.33 9.90
C SER A 445 7.42 6.99 11.31
N PHE A 446 6.11 7.13 11.55
CA PHE A 446 5.53 6.83 12.86
C PHE A 446 5.65 5.35 13.22
N ILE A 447 5.23 4.45 12.33
CA ILE A 447 5.19 3.00 12.60
C ILE A 447 6.59 2.45 12.83
N ASN A 448 7.54 2.80 11.96
CA ASN A 448 8.90 2.29 12.00
C ASN A 448 9.80 3.03 13.01
N GLY A 449 9.27 4.07 13.68
CA GLY A 449 10.03 4.84 14.66
C GLY A 449 11.20 5.62 14.05
N ILE A 450 11.05 6.02 12.78
CA ILE A 450 12.02 6.85 12.06
C ILE A 450 11.78 8.30 12.45
N ASP A 451 12.81 9.00 12.93
CA ASP A 451 12.71 10.44 13.18
C ASP A 451 12.41 11.19 11.87
N TRP A 452 11.48 12.15 11.89
CA TRP A 452 11.14 12.90 10.68
C TRP A 452 12.34 13.65 10.08
N LYS A 453 13.27 14.08 10.92
CA LYS A 453 14.52 14.66 10.46
C LYS A 453 15.34 13.66 9.64
N ASP A 454 15.42 12.41 10.09
CA ASP A 454 16.15 11.37 9.36
C ASP A 454 15.48 11.07 8.01
N GLN A 455 14.16 11.12 7.95
CA GLN A 455 13.40 10.96 6.70
C GLN A 455 13.67 12.11 5.71
N VAL A 456 13.66 13.36 6.18
CA VAL A 456 13.94 14.54 5.36
C VAL A 456 15.41 14.54 4.86
N GLU A 457 16.35 14.16 5.71
CA GLU A 457 17.80 14.16 5.39
C GLU A 457 18.24 12.91 4.60
N LYS A 458 17.37 11.93 4.35
CA LYS A 458 17.70 10.67 3.65
C LYS A 458 18.37 10.93 2.30
N LEU A 459 17.79 11.78 1.46
CA LEU A 459 18.34 12.08 0.13
C LEU A 459 19.74 12.70 0.21
N ASP A 460 20.00 13.55 1.21
CA ASP A 460 21.31 14.15 1.42
C ASP A 460 22.34 13.12 1.91
N ARG A 461 21.92 12.16 2.75
CA ARG A 461 22.79 11.07 3.20
C ARG A 461 23.19 10.15 2.06
N ILE A 462 22.21 9.65 1.30
CA ILE A 462 22.49 8.72 0.19
C ILE A 462 23.28 9.38 -0.94
N SER A 463 23.14 10.71 -1.14
CA SER A 463 23.89 11.45 -2.17
C SER A 463 25.42 11.46 -1.95
N LYS A 464 25.86 11.12 -0.76
CA LYS A 464 27.27 11.05 -0.39
C LYS A 464 27.88 9.66 -0.55
N LEU A 465 27.06 8.65 -0.84
CA LEU A 465 27.52 7.27 -1.01
C LEU A 465 28.39 7.15 -2.26
N THR A 466 29.54 6.55 -2.07
CA THR A 466 30.50 6.24 -3.15
C THR A 466 30.38 4.79 -3.58
N LYS A 467 30.95 4.46 -4.72
CA LYS A 467 31.05 3.06 -5.19
C LYS A 467 31.76 2.17 -4.18
N LYS A 468 32.79 2.72 -3.52
CA LYS A 468 33.52 1.98 -2.47
C LYS A 468 32.61 1.65 -1.29
N ASP A 469 31.77 2.60 -0.84
CA ASP A 469 30.85 2.38 0.28
C ASP A 469 29.82 1.28 -0.05
N ILE A 470 29.30 1.29 -1.28
CA ILE A 470 28.37 0.26 -1.78
C ILE A 470 29.04 -1.13 -1.84
N VAL A 471 30.26 -1.20 -2.39
CA VAL A 471 31.01 -2.47 -2.51
C VAL A 471 31.39 -3.00 -1.12
N ASP A 472 31.89 -2.16 -0.25
CA ASP A 472 32.27 -2.54 1.13
C ASP A 472 31.05 -3.04 1.91
N PHE A 473 29.92 -2.36 1.77
CA PHE A 473 28.67 -2.79 2.39
C PHE A 473 28.18 -4.12 1.81
N ALA A 474 28.14 -4.25 0.49
CA ALA A 474 27.69 -5.48 -0.18
C ALA A 474 28.52 -6.70 0.25
N ASN A 475 29.86 -6.53 0.39
CA ASN A 475 30.74 -7.62 0.84
C ASN A 475 30.49 -8.06 2.30
N LYS A 476 30.01 -7.14 3.16
CA LYS A 476 29.62 -7.47 4.55
C LYS A 476 28.23 -8.11 4.63
N PHE A 477 27.30 -7.63 3.82
CA PHE A 477 25.89 -7.99 3.89
C PHE A 477 25.58 -9.31 3.18
N PHE A 478 26.04 -9.44 1.93
CA PHE A 478 25.77 -10.62 1.09
C PHE A 478 26.79 -11.73 1.34
N GLY A 479 26.47 -12.60 2.26
CA GLY A 479 27.15 -13.87 2.46
C GLY A 479 26.28 -15.04 2.01
N ASN A 480 26.68 -16.24 2.37
CA ASN A 480 25.87 -17.45 2.20
C ASN A 480 24.80 -17.60 3.32
N ASN A 481 24.32 -16.48 3.85
CA ASN A 481 23.44 -16.35 5.01
C ASN A 481 22.02 -15.93 4.61
N TYR A 482 21.44 -16.62 3.63
CA TYR A 482 20.12 -16.30 3.07
C TYR A 482 19.17 -17.49 3.09
N ALA A 483 17.87 -17.21 3.08
CA ALA A 483 16.84 -18.18 2.80
C ALA A 483 16.55 -18.24 1.30
N CYS A 484 16.23 -19.42 0.79
CA CYS A 484 15.82 -19.63 -0.60
C CYS A 484 14.56 -20.50 -0.63
N VAL A 485 13.53 -20.01 -1.28
CA VAL A 485 12.28 -20.75 -1.46
C VAL A 485 12.06 -20.97 -2.97
N TYR A 486 11.87 -22.21 -3.36
CA TYR A 486 11.49 -22.61 -4.70
C TYR A 486 9.98 -22.82 -4.74
N LYS A 487 9.27 -22.04 -5.50
CA LYS A 487 7.86 -22.26 -5.78
C LYS A 487 7.74 -23.15 -7.03
N ARG A 488 7.19 -24.35 -6.87
CA ARG A 488 7.02 -25.31 -7.95
C ARG A 488 5.56 -25.58 -8.25
N ILE A 489 5.26 -25.88 -9.51
CA ILE A 489 3.91 -26.24 -9.95
C ILE A 489 3.52 -27.59 -9.35
N GLY A 490 2.35 -27.64 -8.73
CA GLY A 490 1.76 -28.86 -8.20
C GLY A 490 0.54 -28.60 -7.34
N GLU A 491 -0.19 -29.63 -7.01
CA GLU A 491 -1.33 -29.56 -6.09
C GLU A 491 -0.85 -29.86 -4.67
N ASP A 492 -1.03 -28.89 -3.75
CA ASP A 492 -0.76 -29.11 -2.33
C ASP A 492 -1.94 -29.88 -1.69
N LYS A 493 -1.76 -31.19 -1.57
CA LYS A 493 -2.74 -32.11 -0.96
C LYS A 493 -2.94 -31.90 0.54
N ASN A 494 -2.05 -31.16 1.21
CA ASN A 494 -2.16 -30.88 2.64
C ASN A 494 -2.93 -29.60 2.94
N GLN A 495 -3.28 -28.83 1.91
CA GLN A 495 -4.02 -27.60 2.05
C GLN A 495 -5.47 -27.88 2.51
N LYS A 496 -5.83 -27.32 3.66
CA LYS A 496 -7.17 -27.47 4.23
C LYS A 496 -7.88 -26.14 4.23
N LYS A 497 -8.98 -26.06 3.48
CA LYS A 497 -9.91 -24.93 3.51
C LYS A 497 -10.71 -24.94 4.83
N ILE A 498 -11.16 -23.75 5.22
CA ILE A 498 -12.10 -23.63 6.34
C ILE A 498 -13.50 -23.93 5.83
N ASP A 499 -14.12 -25.00 6.37
CA ASP A 499 -15.55 -25.23 6.19
C ASP A 499 -16.32 -24.26 7.07
N LYS A 500 -17.19 -23.46 6.44
CA LYS A 500 -18.00 -22.49 7.16
C LYS A 500 -19.12 -23.19 7.94
N PRO A 501 -19.38 -22.78 9.20
CA PRO A 501 -20.63 -23.13 9.84
C PRO A 501 -21.81 -22.47 9.09
N GLN A 502 -22.93 -23.14 9.02
CA GLN A 502 -24.15 -22.51 8.48
C GLN A 502 -24.65 -21.44 9.44
N ILE A 503 -24.83 -20.23 8.93
CA ILE A 503 -25.48 -19.13 9.64
C ILE A 503 -26.80 -18.75 8.99
N THR A 504 -27.70 -18.20 9.79
CA THR A 504 -28.98 -17.67 9.31
C THR A 504 -28.75 -16.25 8.76
N ALA A 505 -29.38 -15.95 7.60
CA ALA A 505 -29.29 -14.61 7.01
C ALA A 505 -29.81 -13.54 8.00
N ILE A 506 -29.04 -12.48 8.19
CA ILE A 506 -29.40 -11.38 9.09
C ILE A 506 -30.30 -10.35 8.39
N PRO A 507 -31.17 -9.63 9.15
CA PRO A 507 -31.92 -8.50 8.63
C PRO A 507 -31.00 -7.40 8.14
N THR A 508 -31.31 -6.81 6.99
CA THR A 508 -30.49 -5.72 6.42
C THR A 508 -30.73 -4.36 7.08
N ASN A 509 -31.91 -4.16 7.73
CA ASN A 509 -32.31 -2.93 8.43
C ASN A 509 -31.94 -1.61 7.70
N ARG A 510 -32.07 -1.60 6.37
CA ARG A 510 -31.62 -0.48 5.50
C ARG A 510 -32.37 0.82 5.75
N ASP A 511 -33.59 0.72 6.27
CA ASP A 511 -34.50 1.81 6.63
C ASP A 511 -34.18 2.46 7.96
N LYS A 512 -33.30 1.83 8.78
CA LYS A 512 -32.92 2.35 10.08
C LYS A 512 -31.68 3.27 10.00
N SER A 513 -31.65 4.23 10.91
CA SER A 513 -30.50 5.13 11.12
C SER A 513 -30.37 5.50 12.59
N SER A 514 -29.15 5.66 13.07
CA SER A 514 -28.88 6.19 14.41
C SER A 514 -29.15 7.69 14.50
N GLN A 515 -29.28 8.22 15.72
CA GLN A 515 -29.30 9.67 15.92
C GLN A 515 -27.98 10.31 15.48
N PHE A 516 -26.86 9.62 15.73
CA PHE A 516 -25.52 10.08 15.35
C PHE A 516 -25.40 10.34 13.83
N LEU A 517 -25.89 9.41 12.99
CA LEU A 517 -25.91 9.61 11.54
C LEU A 517 -26.77 10.83 11.16
N ARG A 518 -27.95 10.98 11.76
CA ARG A 518 -28.83 12.16 11.50
C ARG A 518 -28.15 13.45 11.88
N ASP A 519 -27.47 13.50 13.02
CA ASP A 519 -26.77 14.71 13.51
C ASP A 519 -25.58 15.08 12.60
N VAL A 520 -24.86 14.09 12.08
CA VAL A 520 -23.75 14.32 11.13
C VAL A 520 -24.29 14.82 9.79
N THR A 521 -25.32 14.17 9.24
CA THR A 521 -25.89 14.52 7.92
C THR A 521 -26.63 15.84 7.90
N SER A 522 -27.12 16.32 9.06
CA SER A 522 -27.78 17.63 9.21
C SER A 522 -26.84 18.75 9.60
N SER A 523 -25.56 18.48 9.82
CA SER A 523 -24.59 19.51 10.18
C SER A 523 -24.36 20.48 9.01
N GLU A 524 -24.38 21.78 9.30
CA GLU A 524 -24.03 22.79 8.29
C GLU A 524 -22.51 22.82 8.05
N VAL A 525 -22.12 22.69 6.82
CA VAL A 525 -20.73 22.73 6.38
C VAL A 525 -20.56 23.80 5.29
N LYS A 526 -19.52 24.62 5.41
CA LYS A 526 -19.24 25.67 4.42
C LYS A 526 -18.94 25.03 3.06
N ALA A 527 -19.70 25.38 2.04
CA ALA A 527 -19.52 24.83 0.70
C ALA A 527 -18.16 25.20 0.09
N ILE A 528 -17.51 24.19 -0.49
CA ILE A 528 -16.30 24.40 -1.31
C ILE A 528 -16.73 25.11 -2.59
N GLN A 529 -16.04 26.20 -2.93
CA GLN A 529 -16.30 26.93 -4.16
C GLN A 529 -15.54 26.27 -5.33
N PRO A 530 -16.23 25.92 -6.43
CA PRO A 530 -15.58 25.30 -7.58
C PRO A 530 -14.61 26.29 -8.24
N LYS A 531 -13.43 25.79 -8.63
CA LYS A 531 -12.50 26.51 -9.51
C LYS A 531 -12.69 26.00 -10.93
N PHE A 532 -13.14 26.90 -11.82
CA PHE A 532 -13.26 26.58 -13.22
C PHE A 532 -11.98 26.97 -13.97
N LEU A 533 -11.51 26.06 -14.83
CA LEU A 533 -10.37 26.33 -15.70
C LEU A 533 -10.78 27.28 -16.80
N ASP A 534 -10.04 28.37 -17.01
CA ASP A 534 -10.11 29.22 -18.18
C ASP A 534 -9.06 28.79 -19.20
N TYR A 535 -9.43 27.94 -20.12
CA TYR A 535 -8.51 27.37 -21.11
C TYR A 535 -7.73 28.43 -21.91
N LYS A 536 -8.30 29.62 -22.10
CA LYS A 536 -7.60 30.70 -22.82
C LYS A 536 -6.53 31.38 -21.95
N LYS A 537 -6.73 31.40 -20.64
CA LYS A 537 -5.82 32.02 -19.68
C LYS A 537 -4.81 31.01 -19.14
N ASP A 538 -5.28 29.80 -18.85
CA ASP A 538 -4.51 28.80 -18.14
C ASP A 538 -3.67 27.91 -19.05
N LEU A 539 -3.95 27.88 -20.36
CA LEU A 539 -3.24 27.08 -21.34
C LEU A 539 -2.63 27.97 -22.46
N THR A 540 -1.49 27.52 -22.95
CA THR A 540 -0.85 28.08 -24.15
C THR A 540 -1.10 27.14 -25.32
N PHE A 541 -1.61 27.70 -26.44
CA PHE A 541 -1.85 26.98 -27.68
C PHE A 541 -0.82 27.37 -28.72
N GLY A 542 -0.25 26.38 -29.37
CA GLY A 542 0.74 26.58 -30.43
C GLY A 542 0.66 25.52 -31.53
N LYS A 543 1.59 25.57 -32.46
CA LYS A 543 1.78 24.55 -33.49
C LYS A 543 3.25 24.33 -33.72
N THR A 544 3.62 23.10 -34.00
CA THR A 544 4.95 22.75 -34.51
C THR A 544 5.15 23.35 -35.94
N SER A 545 6.38 23.34 -36.44
CA SER A 545 6.71 23.80 -37.79
C SER A 545 5.97 23.03 -38.90
N ASN A 546 5.61 21.77 -38.64
CA ASN A 546 4.83 20.92 -39.57
C ASN A 546 3.31 20.94 -39.29
N GLY A 547 2.84 21.87 -38.42
CA GLY A 547 1.41 22.13 -38.20
C GLY A 547 0.73 21.31 -37.13
N LEU A 548 1.42 20.43 -36.38
CA LEU A 548 0.81 19.69 -35.29
C LEU A 548 0.40 20.62 -34.14
N PRO A 549 -0.82 20.51 -33.62
CA PRO A 549 -1.26 21.34 -32.50
C PRO A 549 -0.47 21.03 -31.23
N ILE A 550 -0.14 22.07 -30.47
CA ILE A 550 0.49 21.99 -29.14
C ILE A 550 -0.45 22.63 -28.12
N ILE A 551 -0.70 21.93 -27.02
CA ILE A 551 -1.36 22.47 -25.83
C ILE A 551 -0.34 22.37 -24.70
N MET A 552 -0.05 23.51 -24.07
CA MET A 552 0.97 23.57 -23.01
C MET A 552 0.44 24.31 -21.78
N LYS A 553 0.80 23.80 -20.62
CA LYS A 553 0.72 24.51 -19.33
C LYS A 553 2.10 24.54 -18.72
N GLN A 554 2.57 25.72 -18.32
CA GLN A 554 3.84 25.85 -17.59
C GLN A 554 3.67 25.27 -16.18
N ASN A 555 4.57 24.36 -15.79
CA ASN A 555 4.67 23.88 -14.43
C ASN A 555 5.45 24.91 -13.61
N ALA A 556 4.76 25.58 -12.68
CA ALA A 556 5.35 26.58 -11.79
C ALA A 556 5.65 26.03 -10.37
N GLU A 557 5.22 24.80 -10.08
CA GLU A 557 5.21 24.23 -8.73
C GLU A 557 6.46 23.39 -8.45
N ASP A 558 6.92 22.67 -9.44
CA ASP A 558 8.13 21.84 -9.34
C ASP A 558 8.96 21.92 -10.64
N LYS A 559 10.07 21.21 -10.66
CA LYS A 559 11.02 21.20 -11.79
C LYS A 559 10.81 19.98 -12.71
N LEU A 560 9.59 19.49 -12.80
CA LEU A 560 9.25 18.33 -13.60
C LEU A 560 8.56 18.74 -14.90
N PHE A 561 8.66 17.88 -15.91
CA PHE A 561 7.89 18.01 -17.15
C PHE A 561 7.16 16.71 -17.47
N ASN A 562 6.06 16.83 -18.20
CA ASN A 562 5.34 15.76 -18.84
C ASN A 562 5.01 16.17 -20.27
N LEU A 563 5.48 15.41 -21.24
CA LEU A 563 5.23 15.58 -22.66
C LEU A 563 4.52 14.35 -23.20
N GLN A 564 3.39 14.53 -23.85
CA GLN A 564 2.65 13.46 -24.50
C GLN A 564 2.41 13.79 -25.98
N MET A 565 2.71 12.85 -26.87
CA MET A 565 2.31 12.85 -28.26
C MET A 565 1.23 11.79 -28.43
N ARG A 566 0.02 12.23 -28.77
CA ARG A 566 -1.14 11.37 -28.87
C ARG A 566 -1.57 11.18 -30.32
N TYR A 567 -1.78 9.94 -30.69
CA TYR A 567 -2.32 9.52 -31.98
C TYR A 567 -3.73 8.96 -31.76
N GLU A 568 -4.68 9.34 -32.63
CA GLU A 568 -6.10 8.96 -32.53
C GLU A 568 -6.39 7.61 -33.22
N PHE A 569 -5.52 6.62 -33.01
CA PHE A 569 -5.69 5.22 -33.37
C PHE A 569 -4.90 4.33 -32.42
N GLY A 570 -5.32 3.10 -32.23
CA GLY A 570 -4.70 2.15 -31.31
C GLY A 570 -4.87 0.71 -31.79
N ASP A 571 -4.87 -0.24 -30.87
CA ASP A 571 -4.89 -1.68 -31.18
C ASP A 571 -6.27 -2.18 -31.68
N GLU A 572 -7.36 -1.42 -31.52
CA GLU A 572 -8.62 -1.68 -32.24
C GLU A 572 -8.45 -1.53 -33.76
N ALA A 573 -7.57 -0.65 -34.22
CA ALA A 573 -7.26 -0.50 -35.63
C ALA A 573 -6.33 -1.60 -36.14
N ASP A 574 -5.29 -1.92 -35.36
CA ASP A 574 -4.35 -3.01 -35.64
C ASP A 574 -3.66 -3.47 -34.36
N ILE A 575 -3.93 -4.70 -33.94
CA ILE A 575 -3.38 -5.31 -32.72
C ILE A 575 -1.84 -5.36 -32.74
N ARG A 576 -1.20 -5.31 -33.92
CA ARG A 576 0.25 -5.32 -34.03
C ARG A 576 0.92 -4.12 -33.40
N TYR A 577 0.23 -2.99 -33.21
CA TYR A 577 0.79 -1.82 -32.54
C TYR A 577 1.21 -2.11 -31.11
N THR A 578 0.45 -2.93 -30.36
CA THR A 578 0.83 -3.34 -29.01
C THR A 578 2.18 -4.06 -29.00
N TYR A 579 2.34 -5.09 -29.87
CA TYR A 579 3.59 -5.85 -29.94
C TYR A 579 4.75 -4.99 -30.49
N ALA A 580 4.49 -4.07 -31.39
CA ALA A 580 5.51 -3.15 -31.93
C ALA A 580 6.01 -2.18 -30.84
N ALA A 581 5.13 -1.67 -29.98
CA ALA A 581 5.51 -0.81 -28.87
C ALA A 581 6.39 -1.53 -27.86
N ASP A 582 5.99 -2.74 -27.44
CA ASP A 582 6.79 -3.57 -26.53
C ASP A 582 8.15 -3.96 -27.12
N TYR A 583 8.15 -4.30 -28.43
CA TYR A 583 9.38 -4.66 -29.12
C TYR A 583 10.35 -3.48 -29.24
N LEU A 584 9.84 -2.26 -29.46
CA LEU A 584 10.69 -1.06 -29.56
C LEU A 584 11.50 -0.82 -28.27
N ASP A 585 10.94 -1.18 -27.10
CA ASP A 585 11.63 -1.07 -25.82
C ASP A 585 12.87 -2.01 -25.69
N LEU A 586 12.94 -3.01 -26.56
CA LEU A 586 14.04 -3.97 -26.65
C LEU A 586 15.09 -3.59 -27.71
N LEU A 587 14.87 -2.49 -28.44
CA LEU A 587 15.73 -2.12 -29.57
C LEU A 587 16.72 -1.02 -29.22
N GLY A 588 17.90 -1.11 -29.78
CA GLY A 588 18.84 -0.02 -29.93
C GLY A 588 18.62 0.72 -31.23
N THR A 589 19.55 1.62 -31.55
CA THR A 589 19.64 2.32 -32.81
C THR A 589 20.85 1.81 -33.60
N ASN A 590 21.07 2.33 -34.79
CA ASN A 590 22.29 2.04 -35.57
C ASN A 590 23.60 2.45 -34.86
N LYS A 591 23.52 3.28 -33.81
CA LYS A 591 24.70 3.86 -33.11
C LYS A 591 24.86 3.41 -31.68
N ILE A 592 23.78 3.04 -31.00
CA ILE A 592 23.79 2.69 -29.57
C ILE A 592 22.92 1.44 -29.32
N SER A 593 23.35 0.58 -28.42
CA SER A 593 22.60 -0.62 -28.03
C SER A 593 21.33 -0.26 -27.24
N ALA A 594 20.38 -1.20 -27.14
CA ALA A 594 19.18 -1.06 -26.34
C ALA A 594 19.51 -0.77 -24.86
N GLU A 595 20.47 -1.47 -24.30
CA GLU A 595 20.97 -1.23 -22.93
C GLU A 595 21.46 0.21 -22.75
N LYS A 596 22.19 0.72 -23.75
CA LYS A 596 22.72 2.09 -23.69
C LYS A 596 21.62 3.15 -23.83
N VAL A 597 20.55 2.87 -24.59
CA VAL A 597 19.36 3.72 -24.64
C VAL A 597 18.73 3.86 -23.25
N LYS A 598 18.48 2.71 -22.57
CA LYS A 598 17.93 2.69 -21.22
C LYS A 598 18.82 3.41 -20.21
N GLN A 599 20.13 3.16 -20.25
CA GLN A 599 21.07 3.86 -19.37
C GLN A 599 21.06 5.39 -19.59
N GLN A 600 20.92 5.85 -20.84
CA GLN A 600 20.89 7.29 -21.15
C GLN A 600 19.63 7.95 -20.62
N PHE A 601 18.45 7.37 -20.82
CA PHE A 601 17.20 7.89 -20.22
C PHE A 601 17.28 7.90 -18.69
N TYR A 602 17.76 6.83 -18.10
CA TYR A 602 17.92 6.71 -16.65
C TYR A 602 18.91 7.75 -16.08
N LYS A 603 20.03 8.01 -16.79
CA LYS A 603 21.00 9.05 -16.42
C LYS A 603 20.40 10.45 -16.48
N LEU A 604 19.50 10.71 -17.42
CA LEU A 604 18.78 11.97 -17.53
C LEU A 604 17.68 12.13 -16.45
N ALA A 605 17.43 11.10 -15.65
CA ALA A 605 16.24 11.02 -14.79
C ALA A 605 14.96 11.36 -15.58
N CYS A 606 14.81 10.74 -16.74
CA CYS A 606 13.68 10.87 -17.63
C CYS A 606 13.14 9.51 -18.02
N ASN A 607 11.82 9.40 -18.12
CA ASN A 607 11.11 8.22 -18.56
C ASN A 607 10.61 8.42 -19.98
N PHE A 608 10.78 7.40 -20.82
CA PHE A 608 10.23 7.31 -22.16
C PHE A 608 9.36 6.06 -22.23
N GLY A 609 8.17 6.18 -22.82
CA GLY A 609 7.27 5.05 -22.99
C GLY A 609 6.29 5.25 -24.13
N ILE A 610 5.81 4.13 -24.67
CA ILE A 610 4.74 4.09 -25.68
C ILE A 610 3.64 3.23 -25.10
N ASN A 611 2.46 3.83 -24.96
CA ASN A 611 1.26 3.13 -24.51
C ASN A 611 0.27 3.02 -25.66
N VAL A 612 -0.15 1.78 -25.91
CA VAL A 612 -1.16 1.47 -26.93
C VAL A 612 -2.42 0.98 -26.21
N ASN A 613 -3.54 1.61 -26.54
CA ASN A 613 -4.84 1.13 -26.10
C ASN A 613 -5.82 1.13 -27.27
N GLY A 614 -7.07 0.68 -27.07
CA GLY A 614 -8.04 0.47 -28.12
C GLY A 614 -8.07 1.55 -29.22
N LYS A 615 -8.06 2.84 -28.82
CA LYS A 615 -8.29 3.97 -29.71
C LYS A 615 -7.14 4.96 -29.82
N THR A 616 -6.09 4.79 -29.02
CA THR A 616 -4.99 5.76 -29.00
C THR A 616 -3.64 5.09 -28.83
N ILE A 617 -2.62 5.69 -29.46
CA ILE A 617 -1.21 5.48 -29.11
C ILE A 617 -0.71 6.77 -28.46
N THR A 618 -0.10 6.65 -27.29
CA THR A 618 0.50 7.78 -26.57
C THR A 618 1.99 7.52 -26.40
N VAL A 619 2.80 8.39 -26.99
CA VAL A 619 4.24 8.44 -26.72
C VAL A 619 4.46 9.45 -25.61
N SER A 620 5.02 9.05 -24.50
CA SER A 620 5.20 9.86 -23.30
C SER A 620 6.67 10.04 -22.93
N LEU A 621 6.99 11.24 -22.49
CA LEU A 621 8.27 11.60 -21.89
C LEU A 621 7.99 12.38 -20.61
N SER A 622 8.63 12.04 -19.52
CA SER A 622 8.50 12.75 -18.25
C SER A 622 9.82 12.72 -17.49
N GLY A 623 10.01 13.67 -16.57
CA GLY A 623 11.23 13.71 -15.77
C GLY A 623 11.64 15.13 -15.37
N LEU A 624 12.95 15.33 -15.15
CA LEU A 624 13.49 16.65 -14.81
C LEU A 624 13.40 17.61 -15.99
N ALA A 625 12.79 18.78 -15.79
CA ALA A 625 12.53 19.77 -16.85
C ALA A 625 13.83 20.25 -17.53
N GLU A 626 14.93 20.37 -16.79
CA GLU A 626 16.24 20.76 -17.33
C GLU A 626 16.80 19.77 -18.35
N ASN A 627 16.39 18.48 -18.28
CA ASN A 627 16.84 17.41 -19.16
C ASN A 627 15.86 17.13 -20.31
N MET A 628 14.74 17.86 -20.39
CA MET A 628 13.72 17.67 -21.42
C MET A 628 14.29 17.73 -22.86
N PRO A 629 15.14 18.72 -23.25
CA PRO A 629 15.68 18.77 -24.61
C PRO A 629 16.49 17.54 -24.99
N GLN A 630 17.32 17.04 -24.06
CA GLN A 630 18.14 15.84 -24.28
C GLN A 630 17.29 14.58 -24.37
N ALA A 631 16.26 14.46 -23.50
CA ALA A 631 15.32 13.34 -23.50
C ALA A 631 14.51 13.30 -24.80
N VAL A 632 14.02 14.45 -25.29
CA VAL A 632 13.31 14.56 -26.57
C VAL A 632 14.21 14.15 -27.74
N ALA A 633 15.45 14.65 -27.79
CA ALA A 633 16.40 14.28 -28.83
C ALA A 633 16.73 12.77 -28.84
N LEU A 634 16.86 12.17 -27.64
CA LEU A 634 17.09 10.73 -27.51
C LEU A 634 15.86 9.93 -27.98
N ALA A 635 14.66 10.32 -27.56
CA ALA A 635 13.42 9.66 -27.98
C ALA A 635 13.19 9.76 -29.51
N GLU A 636 13.44 10.93 -30.11
CA GLU A 636 13.39 11.08 -31.56
C GLU A 636 14.40 10.18 -32.28
N ASN A 637 15.62 10.07 -31.73
CA ASN A 637 16.63 9.18 -32.28
C ASN A 637 16.20 7.70 -32.25
N VAL A 638 15.61 7.27 -31.14
CA VAL A 638 15.07 5.89 -31.01
C VAL A 638 13.94 5.67 -32.02
N LEU A 639 12.95 6.56 -32.06
CA LEU A 639 11.79 6.42 -32.95
C LEU A 639 12.17 6.43 -34.45
N LYS A 640 13.17 7.23 -34.82
CA LYS A 640 13.58 7.36 -36.23
C LYS A 640 14.60 6.30 -36.69
N ASN A 641 15.41 5.79 -35.77
CA ASN A 641 16.60 5.00 -36.11
C ASN A 641 16.65 3.64 -35.38
N ALA A 642 15.52 3.17 -34.81
CA ALA A 642 15.45 1.85 -34.19
C ALA A 642 15.94 0.79 -35.17
N LYS A 643 16.83 -0.08 -34.68
CA LYS A 643 17.42 -1.15 -35.48
C LYS A 643 16.73 -2.47 -35.16
N VAL A 644 16.10 -3.06 -36.16
CA VAL A 644 15.51 -4.40 -36.03
C VAL A 644 16.53 -5.41 -35.55
N ASP A 645 16.14 -6.19 -34.56
CA ASP A 645 16.92 -7.32 -34.01
C ASP A 645 16.03 -8.56 -33.99
N THR A 646 16.27 -9.47 -34.95
CA THR A 646 15.48 -10.69 -35.12
C THR A 646 15.61 -11.62 -33.91
N ALA A 647 16.77 -11.67 -33.25
CA ALA A 647 16.97 -12.51 -32.08
C ALA A 647 16.18 -11.95 -30.87
N ALA A 648 16.18 -10.63 -30.67
CA ALA A 648 15.35 -9.98 -29.66
C ALA A 648 13.86 -10.21 -29.91
N TRP A 649 13.41 -10.15 -31.18
CA TRP A 649 12.01 -10.46 -31.55
C TRP A 649 11.64 -11.92 -31.19
N GLN A 650 12.48 -12.88 -31.59
CA GLN A 650 12.23 -14.30 -31.32
C GLN A 650 12.15 -14.58 -29.80
N ASN A 651 13.05 -13.99 -29.03
CA ASN A 651 13.04 -14.10 -27.57
C ASN A 651 11.78 -13.45 -26.97
N TYR A 652 11.41 -12.25 -27.43
CA TYR A 652 10.18 -11.57 -27.02
C TYR A 652 8.93 -12.42 -27.29
N VAL A 653 8.80 -12.99 -28.48
CA VAL A 653 7.70 -13.90 -28.82
C VAL A 653 7.66 -15.10 -27.90
N ALA A 654 8.81 -15.71 -27.62
CA ALA A 654 8.87 -16.84 -26.69
C ALA A 654 8.40 -16.46 -25.28
N MET A 655 8.81 -15.29 -24.78
CA MET A 655 8.36 -14.76 -23.48
C MET A 655 6.86 -14.46 -23.48
N VAL A 656 6.32 -13.84 -24.52
CA VAL A 656 4.87 -13.56 -24.63
C VAL A 656 4.08 -14.86 -24.60
N LEU A 657 4.50 -15.88 -25.34
CA LEU A 657 3.81 -17.17 -25.39
C LEU A 657 3.88 -17.90 -24.04
N LYS A 658 5.03 -17.87 -23.37
CA LYS A 658 5.14 -18.42 -22.02
C LYS A 658 4.24 -17.68 -21.02
N ASN A 659 4.26 -16.35 -21.04
CA ASN A 659 3.41 -15.55 -20.16
C ASN A 659 1.92 -15.85 -20.35
N ARG A 660 1.47 -16.09 -21.59
CA ARG A 660 0.10 -16.54 -21.86
C ARG A 660 -0.25 -17.88 -21.22
N GLU A 661 0.69 -18.81 -21.19
CA GLU A 661 0.48 -20.11 -20.52
C GLU A 661 0.52 -19.96 -18.99
N ASP A 662 1.34 -19.06 -18.46
CA ASP A 662 1.41 -18.82 -17.02
C ASP A 662 0.12 -18.13 -16.51
N THR A 663 -0.39 -17.12 -17.22
CA THR A 663 -1.63 -16.43 -16.83
C THR A 663 -2.88 -17.33 -16.85
N LYS A 664 -2.86 -18.43 -17.60
CA LYS A 664 -3.92 -19.45 -17.53
C LYS A 664 -3.93 -20.24 -16.22
N LYS A 665 -2.92 -20.12 -15.39
CA LYS A 665 -2.78 -20.78 -14.10
C LYS A 665 -3.08 -19.83 -12.94
N GLU A 666 -3.21 -18.54 -13.22
CA GLU A 666 -3.47 -17.50 -12.24
C GLU A 666 -4.98 -17.24 -12.11
N GLN A 667 -5.52 -17.41 -10.90
CA GLN A 667 -6.97 -17.29 -10.64
C GLN A 667 -7.55 -15.94 -11.08
N ARG A 668 -6.84 -14.83 -10.79
CA ARG A 668 -7.30 -13.48 -11.15
C ARG A 668 -7.38 -13.28 -12.66
N SER A 669 -6.40 -13.77 -13.40
CA SER A 669 -6.35 -13.69 -14.87
C SER A 669 -7.45 -14.54 -15.50
N ILE A 670 -7.69 -15.75 -14.98
CA ILE A 670 -8.79 -16.63 -15.43
C ILE A 670 -10.13 -15.94 -15.20
N PHE A 671 -10.36 -15.36 -14.01
CA PHE A 671 -11.60 -14.66 -13.70
C PHE A 671 -11.79 -13.42 -14.59
N THR A 672 -10.73 -12.65 -14.84
CA THR A 672 -10.76 -11.49 -15.73
C THR A 672 -11.15 -11.89 -17.16
N ALA A 673 -10.57 -12.97 -17.68
CA ALA A 673 -10.91 -13.52 -18.99
C ALA A 673 -12.37 -14.00 -19.06
N ALA A 674 -12.85 -14.73 -18.03
CA ALA A 674 -14.21 -15.20 -17.94
C ALA A 674 -15.22 -14.02 -17.87
N LYS A 675 -14.92 -13.00 -17.09
CA LYS A 675 -15.71 -11.76 -16.99
C LYS A 675 -15.76 -11.03 -18.34
N ALA A 676 -14.61 -10.84 -19.01
CA ALA A 676 -14.54 -10.20 -20.30
C ALA A 676 -15.37 -10.97 -21.35
N TYR A 677 -15.28 -12.30 -21.37
CA TYR A 677 -16.08 -13.13 -22.24
C TYR A 677 -17.59 -13.06 -21.92
N GLY A 678 -17.95 -13.07 -20.64
CA GLY A 678 -19.35 -12.94 -20.20
C GLY A 678 -20.00 -11.62 -20.59
N MET A 679 -19.22 -10.52 -20.60
CA MET A 679 -19.70 -9.17 -20.95
C MET A 679 -19.70 -8.90 -22.46
N TYR A 680 -18.70 -9.38 -23.20
CA TYR A 680 -18.43 -8.96 -24.57
C TYR A 680 -18.36 -10.13 -25.57
N GLY A 681 -18.52 -11.37 -25.14
CA GLY A 681 -18.40 -12.55 -25.99
C GLY A 681 -16.94 -12.75 -26.48
N THR A 682 -16.81 -13.23 -27.70
CA THR A 682 -15.51 -13.52 -28.31
C THR A 682 -14.71 -12.28 -28.72
N TYR A 683 -15.36 -11.11 -28.86
CA TYR A 683 -14.71 -9.86 -29.19
C TYR A 683 -14.42 -9.06 -27.90
N ASN A 684 -13.28 -9.31 -27.32
CA ASN A 684 -12.81 -8.63 -26.11
C ASN A 684 -11.28 -8.51 -26.11
N ASN A 685 -10.76 -7.61 -25.31
CA ASN A 685 -9.32 -7.29 -25.24
C ASN A 685 -8.44 -8.46 -24.78
N VAL A 686 -8.96 -9.43 -24.03
CA VAL A 686 -8.21 -10.60 -23.57
C VAL A 686 -8.04 -11.62 -24.72
N LEU A 687 -9.07 -11.80 -25.54
CA LEU A 687 -9.05 -12.76 -26.66
C LEU A 687 -8.55 -12.13 -27.97
N ASN A 688 -8.60 -10.81 -28.09
CA ASN A 688 -8.09 -10.10 -29.29
C ASN A 688 -6.55 -10.02 -29.23
N GLN A 689 -5.89 -11.13 -29.57
CA GLN A 689 -4.46 -11.29 -29.56
C GLN A 689 -4.01 -11.98 -30.85
N LEU A 690 -2.78 -11.68 -31.30
CA LEU A 690 -2.17 -12.47 -32.37
C LEU A 690 -1.99 -13.92 -31.92
N SER A 691 -2.30 -14.88 -32.81
CA SER A 691 -2.05 -16.29 -32.52
C SER A 691 -0.54 -16.56 -32.39
N ALA A 692 -0.18 -17.70 -31.81
CA ALA A 692 1.21 -18.13 -31.71
C ALA A 692 1.87 -18.24 -33.10
N GLU A 693 1.13 -18.71 -34.10
CA GLU A 693 1.60 -18.83 -35.48
C GLU A 693 1.82 -17.43 -36.11
N GLN A 694 0.87 -16.51 -35.92
CA GLN A 694 1.01 -15.13 -36.41
C GLN A 694 2.20 -14.43 -35.77
N LEU A 695 2.41 -14.56 -34.45
CA LEU A 695 3.56 -13.96 -33.77
C LEU A 695 4.89 -14.53 -34.28
N LYS A 696 4.99 -15.84 -34.46
CA LYS A 696 6.19 -16.50 -34.97
C LYS A 696 6.51 -16.14 -36.41
N ASN A 697 5.49 -15.87 -37.21
CA ASN A 697 5.61 -15.53 -38.64
C ASN A 697 5.65 -14.03 -38.91
N THR A 698 5.55 -13.19 -37.89
CA THR A 698 5.69 -11.73 -38.02
C THR A 698 7.17 -11.37 -38.25
N ASN A 699 7.43 -10.61 -39.32
CA ASN A 699 8.76 -10.13 -39.71
C ASN A 699 8.93 -8.66 -39.39
#